data_b7da6f9da9886df878c579e6e9166b9d
#
_entry.id   b7da6f9da9886df878c579e6e9166b9d
#
_cell.length_a   1.000
_cell.length_b   1.000
_cell.length_c   1.000
_cell.angle_alpha   90.00
_cell.angle_beta   90.00
_cell.angle_gamma   90.00
#
_symmetry.space_group_name_H-M   'P 1'
#
loop_
_entity.id
_entity.type
_entity.pdbx_description
1 polymer ?
#
loop_
_entity_poly.entity_id
_entity_poly.type
_entity_poly.pdbx_seq_one_letter_code
_entity_poly.pdbx_strand_id
1 'polypeptide(L)'
;MTIKPTKNYHNHLTRIATFCALLYCNSAFCAELVEYDHTFLMGQNASNIDLSRYSEGNPAIPGVYDVSVYVNDQPIINQSITFIEIEGKKNAQACITLKNLLQFHINSPDINNEKAVLLARDETLGNCLNLTEIIPQASVRYDVNEQRLDIDVPQAWVMKNYQNYVDPSLWENGINAAMLSYNLNGYHSETPGRRNDSIYVAFNGGMNLGAWRLRASGNYNWMTDSGSNYDFKNRYIQRDIASLRSQLILGESYTTGETFDSVSIRGIRLYSDSRMLPPTLASFAPIIHGVANTNAKVTITQGGYKIYETTVPPGAFVIDDLSPSGYGSDLIVTVEESDGSKRTFSQPFSSVVQMLRPGVGRWDISGGQVLKDDIQDEPNLFQASYYYGLNNYLTGYTGIQITDNNYTAGLLGLGLNTSVGAFSFDVTHSNVRIPDDKTYQGQSYRVSWNKLFEETSTSLNIAAYRYSTQNYLGLNDALTLIDEVKHPEQDLEPKSMRNYSRMKNQVTVSINQPLKFEKKDYGSFYLSGSWSDYWASGQNRSNYSIGYSNSASWGSYSVSAQRSWNEDGDTDDSVYLSFTIPIEKLLGTEQRTSGFQSIDTQMSSDFKGNNQLNVSSSGYSDNARVSYSVNTGYTMNKASKDLSYVGGYASYESPWGSLAGSVSANSDNSRQVSLSTDGGFVLHSGGLTFSNDSFSDSDTLAVVQAPGAQGARINYGNSTIDRWGYGVTSALSPYHENRIALDINDLENDVELKSTSAVAVPRQGSVVFADFETVQGQSAIMNITRSDGKNIPFAADIYDEQGNVIGNVGQGGQAFVRGIEQQGNISIKWLEESKPVSCLAHYQQSSEAEKIAQSIILNGIRCQIQ
;
A
#
# COMPACT_ATOMS: atom_id res chain seq x y z
N MET A 1 -24.08 -36.22 54.84
CA MET A 1 -25.32 -36.48 54.11
C MET A 1 -24.94 -37.08 52.76
N THR A 2 -25.13 -38.36 52.67
CA THR A 2 -24.68 -39.26 51.62
C THR A 2 -25.73 -39.24 50.45
N ILE A 3 -25.30 -39.02 49.23
CA ILE A 3 -26.13 -39.24 48.05
C ILE A 3 -25.39 -40.27 47.16
N LYS A 4 -26.12 -41.38 46.91
CA LYS A 4 -25.74 -42.52 46.08
C LYS A 4 -25.72 -42.14 44.59
N PRO A 5 -24.89 -42.83 43.77
CA PRO A 5 -24.91 -42.65 42.31
C PRO A 5 -25.97 -43.53 41.66
N THR A 6 -26.78 -42.99 40.74
CA THR A 6 -27.67 -43.73 39.85
C THR A 6 -26.94 -44.10 38.57
N LYS A 7 -26.87 -45.40 38.33
CA LYS A 7 -26.57 -46.04 37.04
C LYS A 7 -27.66 -45.71 36.02
N ASN A 8 -27.27 -45.28 34.81
CA ASN A 8 -27.88 -45.59 33.52
C ASN A 8 -27.47 -44.61 32.44
N TYR A 9 -26.23 -44.77 31.92
CA TYR A 9 -25.80 -44.06 30.70
C TYR A 9 -25.00 -44.93 29.70
N HIS A 10 -25.02 -46.27 29.86
CA HIS A 10 -24.24 -47.16 28.96
C HIS A 10 -24.97 -47.70 27.74
N ASN A 11 -26.30 -47.53 27.62
CA ASN A 11 -27.08 -48.14 26.54
C ASN A 11 -27.48 -47.18 25.41
N HIS A 12 -27.16 -45.88 25.47
CA HIS A 12 -27.44 -44.95 24.40
C HIS A 12 -26.22 -44.66 23.48
N LEU A 13 -25.02 -44.82 23.95
CA LEU A 13 -23.79 -44.59 23.14
C LEU A 13 -23.53 -45.71 22.12
N THR A 14 -23.92 -46.98 22.45
CA THR A 14 -23.78 -48.09 21.51
C THR A 14 -24.79 -48.05 20.37
N ARG A 15 -25.98 -47.48 20.56
CA ARG A 15 -26.97 -47.33 19.49
C ARG A 15 -26.68 -46.17 18.54
N ILE A 16 -26.04 -45.13 18.99
CA ILE A 16 -25.58 -44.01 18.15
C ILE A 16 -24.35 -44.40 17.31
N ALA A 17 -23.44 -45.17 17.88
CA ALA A 17 -22.27 -45.66 17.15
C ALA A 17 -22.63 -46.65 16.04
N THR A 18 -23.67 -47.49 16.23
CA THR A 18 -24.15 -48.43 15.21
C THR A 18 -24.96 -47.72 14.11
N PHE A 19 -25.63 -46.62 14.43
CA PHE A 19 -26.36 -45.83 13.43
C PHE A 19 -25.43 -44.93 12.61
N CYS A 20 -24.35 -44.42 13.17
CA CYS A 20 -23.30 -43.67 12.43
C CYS A 20 -22.45 -44.63 11.55
N ALA A 21 -22.21 -45.86 11.94
CA ALA A 21 -21.47 -46.83 11.13
C ALA A 21 -22.28 -47.37 9.93
N LEU A 22 -23.61 -47.27 9.94
CA LEU A 22 -24.48 -47.64 8.82
C LEU A 22 -24.73 -46.49 7.83
N LEU A 23 -24.35 -45.26 8.15
CA LEU A 23 -24.43 -44.11 7.25
C LEU A 23 -23.11 -43.83 6.49
N TYR A 24 -22.02 -44.56 6.80
CA TYR A 24 -20.72 -44.37 6.14
C TYR A 24 -20.42 -45.37 5.01
N CYS A 25 -21.37 -46.24 4.65
CA CYS A 25 -21.23 -47.09 3.47
C CYS A 25 -22.33 -46.75 2.48
N ASN A 26 -22.08 -45.75 1.62
CA ASN A 26 -22.56 -45.64 0.23
C ASN A 26 -22.47 -44.19 -0.26
N SER A 27 -21.26 -43.76 -0.54
CA SER A 27 -21.03 -42.74 -1.58
C SER A 27 -19.77 -43.12 -2.37
N ALA A 28 -19.83 -44.33 -2.97
CA ALA A 28 -19.12 -44.48 -4.24
C ALA A 28 -19.90 -43.59 -5.20
N PHE A 29 -19.38 -42.36 -5.47
CA PHE A 29 -19.78 -41.61 -6.63
C PHE A 29 -19.31 -42.42 -7.85
N CYS A 30 -20.20 -43.30 -8.38
CA CYS A 30 -20.15 -43.66 -9.76
C CYS A 30 -20.43 -42.36 -10.52
N ALA A 31 -19.44 -41.83 -11.21
CA ALA A 31 -19.67 -40.81 -12.21
C ALA A 31 -20.67 -41.39 -13.20
N GLU A 32 -21.86 -40.84 -13.24
CA GLU A 32 -22.92 -41.25 -14.15
C GLU A 32 -22.42 -40.83 -15.55
N LEU A 33 -22.06 -41.80 -16.38
CA LEU A 33 -21.69 -41.58 -17.78
C LEU A 33 -22.90 -40.97 -18.48
N VAL A 34 -22.81 -39.70 -18.80
CA VAL A 34 -23.86 -38.98 -19.54
C VAL A 34 -23.74 -39.35 -21.02
N GLU A 35 -24.75 -40.04 -21.54
CA GLU A 35 -24.82 -40.31 -22.97
C GLU A 35 -25.57 -39.18 -23.67
N TYR A 36 -24.83 -38.44 -24.53
CA TYR A 36 -25.42 -37.35 -25.29
C TYR A 36 -26.03 -37.86 -26.59
N ASP A 37 -27.30 -37.54 -26.80
CA ASP A 37 -28.02 -37.89 -28.03
C ASP A 37 -27.60 -36.92 -29.17
N HIS A 38 -27.06 -37.46 -30.25
CA HIS A 38 -26.70 -36.73 -31.46
C HIS A 38 -27.83 -35.91 -32.07
N THR A 39 -29.10 -36.27 -31.79
CA THR A 39 -30.27 -35.58 -32.31
C THR A 39 -30.44 -34.15 -31.74
N PHE A 40 -29.82 -33.84 -30.62
CA PHE A 40 -29.85 -32.48 -30.05
C PHE A 40 -28.86 -31.51 -30.74
N LEU A 41 -27.95 -32.01 -31.53
CA LEU A 41 -27.04 -31.17 -32.32
C LEU A 41 -27.75 -30.63 -33.55
N MET A 42 -27.87 -29.33 -33.68
CA MET A 42 -28.44 -28.71 -34.87
C MET A 42 -27.39 -28.70 -36.01
N GLY A 43 -27.64 -29.53 -37.05
CA GLY A 43 -26.81 -29.56 -38.23
C GLY A 43 -26.80 -30.92 -38.94
N GLN A 44 -26.58 -30.94 -40.26
CA GLN A 44 -26.62 -32.16 -41.08
C GLN A 44 -25.47 -33.15 -40.82
N ASN A 45 -24.43 -32.79 -40.09
CA ASN A 45 -23.28 -33.63 -39.79
C ASN A 45 -23.18 -34.02 -38.29
N ALA A 46 -24.25 -33.92 -37.53
CA ALA A 46 -24.27 -34.24 -36.10
C ALA A 46 -23.84 -35.69 -35.79
N SER A 47 -24.00 -36.59 -36.73
CA SER A 47 -23.62 -38.01 -36.59
C SER A 47 -22.13 -38.30 -36.67
N ASN A 48 -21.32 -37.33 -37.08
CA ASN A 48 -19.88 -37.53 -37.26
C ASN A 48 -19.06 -36.87 -36.09
N ILE A 49 -19.72 -36.28 -35.12
CA ILE A 49 -19.07 -35.71 -33.93
C ILE A 49 -18.94 -36.84 -32.89
N ASP A 50 -17.71 -37.10 -32.45
CA ASP A 50 -17.45 -38.04 -31.36
C ASP A 50 -17.85 -37.42 -30.02
N LEU A 51 -19.09 -37.70 -29.59
CA LEU A 51 -19.62 -37.23 -28.32
C LEU A 51 -19.12 -38.06 -27.11
N SER A 52 -18.43 -39.17 -27.34
CA SER A 52 -17.85 -39.95 -26.24
C SER A 52 -16.84 -39.17 -25.40
N ARG A 53 -16.24 -38.13 -26.01
CA ARG A 53 -15.36 -37.22 -25.27
C ARG A 53 -16.08 -36.37 -24.21
N TYR A 54 -17.39 -36.18 -24.34
CA TYR A 54 -18.22 -35.38 -23.41
C TYR A 54 -18.93 -36.23 -22.37
N SER A 55 -18.81 -37.56 -22.42
CA SER A 55 -19.48 -38.47 -21.50
C SER A 55 -19.11 -38.29 -20.02
N GLU A 56 -17.95 -37.67 -19.76
CA GLU A 56 -17.44 -37.38 -18.44
C GLU A 56 -17.41 -35.84 -18.13
N GLY A 57 -18.17 -35.04 -18.90
CA GLY A 57 -18.20 -33.57 -18.83
C GLY A 57 -17.50 -32.93 -20.04
N ASN A 58 -17.32 -31.60 -19.99
CA ASN A 58 -16.61 -30.88 -21.05
C ASN A 58 -15.13 -31.29 -21.07
N PRO A 59 -14.60 -31.78 -22.22
CA PRO A 59 -13.21 -32.19 -22.32
C PRO A 59 -12.29 -30.97 -22.38
N ALA A 60 -11.16 -31.02 -21.66
CA ALA A 60 -10.07 -30.08 -21.89
C ALA A 60 -9.41 -30.36 -23.23
N ILE A 61 -9.25 -29.32 -24.05
CA ILE A 61 -8.59 -29.38 -25.36
C ILE A 61 -7.16 -28.82 -25.19
N PRO A 62 -6.16 -29.25 -26.01
CA PRO A 62 -4.84 -28.62 -25.94
C PRO A 62 -4.89 -27.12 -26.24
N GLY A 63 -4.24 -26.31 -25.40
CA GLY A 63 -4.27 -24.86 -25.52
C GLY A 63 -3.80 -24.18 -24.22
N VAL A 64 -3.87 -22.86 -24.17
CA VAL A 64 -3.58 -22.06 -22.99
C VAL A 64 -4.90 -21.59 -22.40
N TYR A 65 -5.09 -21.84 -21.09
CA TYR A 65 -6.28 -21.47 -20.35
C TYR A 65 -5.91 -20.64 -19.14
N ASP A 66 -6.67 -19.58 -18.88
CA ASP A 66 -6.61 -18.85 -17.64
C ASP A 66 -7.42 -19.63 -16.59
N VAL A 67 -6.72 -20.13 -15.58
CA VAL A 67 -7.32 -21.01 -14.58
C VAL A 67 -7.13 -20.49 -13.17
N SER A 68 -8.13 -20.74 -12.33
CA SER A 68 -8.04 -20.58 -10.89
C SER A 68 -7.44 -21.85 -10.29
N VAL A 69 -6.23 -21.75 -9.76
CA VAL A 69 -5.50 -22.87 -9.18
C VAL A 69 -5.85 -23.02 -7.70
N TYR A 70 -6.23 -24.23 -7.31
CA TYR A 70 -6.51 -24.64 -5.94
C TYR A 70 -5.55 -25.74 -5.53
N VAL A 71 -5.01 -25.66 -4.30
CA VAL A 71 -4.19 -26.72 -3.70
C VAL A 71 -4.87 -27.16 -2.41
N ASN A 72 -5.26 -28.44 -2.33
CA ASN A 72 -6.01 -28.98 -1.21
C ASN A 72 -7.24 -28.12 -0.87
N ASP A 73 -8.05 -27.77 -1.88
CA ASP A 73 -9.25 -26.92 -1.80
C ASP A 73 -8.99 -25.45 -1.38
N GLN A 74 -7.73 -25.03 -1.23
CA GLN A 74 -7.39 -23.63 -0.95
C GLN A 74 -7.06 -22.90 -2.26
N PRO A 75 -7.71 -21.75 -2.55
CA PRO A 75 -7.38 -20.95 -3.72
C PRO A 75 -5.96 -20.37 -3.58
N ILE A 76 -5.15 -20.55 -4.59
CA ILE A 76 -3.75 -20.10 -4.59
C ILE A 76 -3.57 -18.89 -5.51
N ILE A 77 -3.83 -19.07 -6.82
CA ILE A 77 -3.54 -18.04 -7.82
C ILE A 77 -4.41 -18.24 -9.07
N ASN A 78 -4.67 -17.14 -9.80
CA ASN A 78 -5.20 -17.20 -11.15
C ASN A 78 -4.05 -16.96 -12.13
N GLN A 79 -3.84 -17.91 -13.05
CA GLN A 79 -2.80 -17.76 -14.08
C GLN A 79 -3.09 -18.59 -15.32
N SER A 80 -2.40 -18.24 -16.40
CA SER A 80 -2.47 -19.00 -17.65
C SER A 80 -1.64 -20.27 -17.54
N ILE A 81 -2.28 -21.43 -17.80
CA ILE A 81 -1.64 -22.76 -17.82
C ILE A 81 -1.81 -23.36 -19.20
N THR A 82 -0.73 -23.90 -19.74
CA THR A 82 -0.76 -24.64 -20.99
C THR A 82 -1.25 -26.06 -20.74
N PHE A 83 -2.25 -26.51 -21.53
CA PHE A 83 -2.73 -27.88 -21.53
C PHE A 83 -2.21 -28.61 -22.75
N ILE A 84 -1.67 -29.79 -22.55
CA ILE A 84 -1.01 -30.59 -23.59
C ILE A 84 -1.73 -31.94 -23.80
N GLU A 85 -1.69 -32.42 -25.03
CA GLU A 85 -2.21 -33.74 -25.36
C GLU A 85 -1.22 -34.82 -24.94
N ILE A 86 -1.73 -35.86 -24.25
CA ILE A 86 -0.93 -37.03 -23.87
C ILE A 86 -1.51 -38.28 -24.48
N GLU A 87 -0.65 -39.07 -25.14
CA GLU A 87 -1.03 -40.30 -25.77
C GLU A 87 -1.74 -41.24 -24.77
N GLY A 88 -2.94 -41.70 -25.14
CA GLY A 88 -3.75 -42.58 -24.31
C GLY A 88 -4.68 -41.89 -23.29
N LYS A 89 -4.68 -40.56 -23.18
CA LYS A 89 -5.62 -39.80 -22.38
C LYS A 89 -6.63 -39.06 -23.28
N LYS A 90 -7.92 -39.05 -22.86
CA LYS A 90 -9.01 -38.39 -23.58
C LYS A 90 -8.95 -36.86 -23.47
N ASN A 91 -8.52 -36.37 -22.30
CA ASN A 91 -8.45 -34.95 -21.95
C ASN A 91 -7.00 -34.47 -21.95
N ALA A 92 -6.77 -33.26 -22.46
CA ALA A 92 -5.51 -32.58 -22.31
C ALA A 92 -5.14 -32.39 -20.82
N GLN A 93 -3.87 -32.53 -20.50
CA GLN A 93 -3.38 -32.44 -19.12
C GLN A 93 -2.67 -31.10 -18.91
N ALA A 94 -2.83 -30.52 -17.73
CA ALA A 94 -2.13 -29.29 -17.35
C ALA A 94 -0.61 -29.51 -17.33
N CYS A 95 0.13 -28.67 -18.05
CA CYS A 95 1.56 -28.62 -18.03
C CYS A 95 2.04 -27.85 -16.79
N ILE A 96 2.37 -28.59 -15.73
CA ILE A 96 2.88 -28.03 -14.49
C ILE A 96 4.40 -28.06 -14.55
N THR A 97 5.03 -26.89 -14.50
CA THR A 97 6.48 -26.73 -14.47
C THR A 97 7.00 -26.63 -13.02
N LEU A 98 8.32 -26.73 -12.84
CA LEU A 98 8.94 -26.51 -11.54
C LEU A 98 8.62 -25.10 -10.97
N LYS A 99 8.57 -24.09 -11.84
CA LYS A 99 8.19 -22.73 -11.48
C LYS A 99 6.75 -22.70 -10.93
N ASN A 100 5.84 -23.43 -11.57
CA ASN A 100 4.45 -23.53 -11.12
C ASN A 100 4.35 -24.18 -9.73
N LEU A 101 5.14 -25.24 -9.44
CA LEU A 101 5.11 -25.87 -8.10
C LEU A 101 5.46 -24.88 -6.99
N LEU A 102 6.46 -24.05 -7.21
CA LEU A 102 6.83 -23.00 -6.25
C LEU A 102 5.72 -21.96 -6.08
N GLN A 103 5.08 -21.54 -7.19
CA GLN A 103 3.93 -20.62 -7.16
C GLN A 103 2.71 -21.23 -6.45
N PHE A 104 2.54 -22.54 -6.56
CA PHE A 104 1.45 -23.29 -5.92
C PHE A 104 1.76 -23.68 -4.47
N HIS A 105 2.87 -23.19 -3.92
CA HIS A 105 3.34 -23.51 -2.57
C HIS A 105 3.53 -25.02 -2.32
N ILE A 106 3.97 -25.74 -3.36
CA ILE A 106 4.30 -27.15 -3.27
C ILE A 106 5.83 -27.29 -3.21
N ASN A 107 6.33 -28.05 -2.24
CA ASN A 107 7.78 -28.31 -2.12
C ASN A 107 8.31 -28.87 -3.42
N SER A 108 9.41 -28.29 -3.89
CA SER A 108 10.09 -28.78 -5.09
C SER A 108 10.61 -30.19 -4.84
N PRO A 109 10.26 -31.18 -5.66
CA PRO A 109 10.90 -32.50 -5.59
C PRO A 109 12.37 -32.34 -5.92
N ASP A 110 13.22 -33.15 -5.30
CA ASP A 110 14.65 -33.22 -5.65
C ASP A 110 14.78 -33.74 -7.10
N ILE A 111 15.01 -32.80 -8.03
CA ILE A 111 15.04 -33.08 -9.48
C ILE A 111 16.27 -33.94 -9.87
N ASN A 112 17.26 -34.01 -9.01
CA ASN A 112 18.43 -34.90 -9.20
C ASN A 112 18.10 -36.35 -8.89
N ASN A 113 16.89 -36.65 -8.43
CA ASN A 113 16.44 -38.01 -8.19
C ASN A 113 15.88 -38.57 -9.49
N GLU A 114 16.28 -39.82 -9.88
CA GLU A 114 15.89 -40.54 -11.11
C GLU A 114 14.37 -40.67 -11.35
N LYS A 115 13.54 -40.16 -10.45
CA LYS A 115 12.06 -40.18 -10.49
C LYS A 115 11.40 -38.94 -11.05
N ALA A 116 12.11 -37.92 -11.49
CA ALA A 116 11.50 -36.76 -12.16
C ALA A 116 11.05 -37.14 -13.57
N VAL A 117 9.82 -37.65 -13.68
CA VAL A 117 9.24 -38.07 -14.95
C VAL A 117 8.64 -36.82 -15.61
N LEU A 118 9.15 -36.46 -16.78
CA LEU A 118 8.59 -35.38 -17.60
C LEU A 118 7.35 -35.86 -18.33
N LEU A 119 6.29 -35.03 -18.30
CA LEU A 119 5.02 -35.27 -18.96
C LEU A 119 5.13 -35.12 -20.49
N ALA A 120 5.97 -34.18 -20.95
CA ALA A 120 6.25 -33.92 -22.34
C ALA A 120 7.75 -33.93 -22.63
N ARG A 121 8.16 -34.51 -23.77
CA ARG A 121 9.55 -34.53 -24.22
C ARG A 121 9.90 -33.35 -25.12
N ASP A 122 8.96 -32.44 -25.35
CA ASP A 122 9.16 -31.28 -26.20
C ASP A 122 9.84 -30.16 -25.44
N GLU A 123 11.06 -29.85 -25.82
CA GLU A 123 11.85 -28.76 -25.17
C GLU A 123 11.20 -27.37 -25.31
N THR A 124 10.30 -27.19 -26.29
CA THR A 124 9.61 -25.93 -26.52
C THR A 124 8.48 -25.68 -25.49
N LEU A 125 7.98 -26.72 -24.85
CA LEU A 125 6.90 -26.68 -23.85
C LEU A 125 7.41 -26.57 -22.41
N GLY A 126 8.70 -26.42 -22.20
CA GLY A 126 9.30 -26.08 -20.91
C GLY A 126 9.06 -27.09 -19.80
N ASN A 127 9.61 -28.31 -19.90
CA ASN A 127 9.74 -29.29 -18.81
C ASN A 127 8.47 -29.51 -17.96
N CYS A 128 7.35 -29.90 -18.57
CA CYS A 128 6.12 -30.24 -17.87
C CYS A 128 6.32 -31.49 -17.00
N LEU A 129 6.01 -31.40 -15.72
CA LEU A 129 6.21 -32.45 -14.73
C LEU A 129 4.97 -33.34 -14.61
N ASN A 130 5.17 -34.64 -14.48
CA ASN A 130 4.14 -35.57 -14.05
C ASN A 130 4.04 -35.61 -12.53
N LEU A 131 3.17 -34.76 -11.95
CA LEU A 131 3.06 -34.61 -10.52
C LEU A 131 2.64 -35.89 -9.81
N THR A 132 1.79 -36.71 -10.45
CA THR A 132 1.29 -37.95 -9.87
C THR A 132 2.36 -39.04 -9.75
N GLU A 133 3.41 -38.97 -10.58
CA GLU A 133 4.56 -39.86 -10.52
C GLU A 133 5.61 -39.41 -9.51
N ILE A 134 5.74 -38.07 -9.35
CA ILE A 134 6.78 -37.46 -8.49
C ILE A 134 6.33 -37.45 -7.03
N ILE A 135 5.08 -37.10 -6.79
CA ILE A 135 4.50 -37.02 -5.44
C ILE A 135 3.47 -38.14 -5.29
N PRO A 136 3.81 -39.18 -4.48
CA PRO A 136 2.84 -40.25 -4.23
C PRO A 136 1.53 -39.71 -3.67
N GLN A 137 0.41 -40.17 -4.21
CA GLN A 137 -0.95 -39.75 -3.82
C GLN A 137 -1.33 -38.32 -4.28
N ALA A 138 -0.53 -37.63 -5.09
CA ALA A 138 -0.97 -36.39 -5.70
C ALA A 138 -2.03 -36.65 -6.77
N SER A 139 -2.95 -35.71 -6.91
CA SER A 139 -3.90 -35.69 -8.01
C SER A 139 -3.97 -34.30 -8.65
N VAL A 140 -4.24 -34.27 -9.96
CA VAL A 140 -4.43 -33.02 -10.71
C VAL A 140 -5.71 -33.17 -11.51
N ARG A 141 -6.67 -32.29 -11.27
CA ARG A 141 -7.98 -32.28 -11.91
C ARG A 141 -8.33 -30.89 -12.41
N TYR A 142 -8.80 -30.81 -13.63
CA TYR A 142 -9.25 -29.56 -14.23
C TYR A 142 -10.74 -29.60 -14.53
N ASP A 143 -11.48 -28.64 -14.00
CA ASP A 143 -12.86 -28.38 -14.36
C ASP A 143 -12.92 -27.25 -15.38
N VAL A 144 -13.29 -27.63 -16.61
CA VAL A 144 -13.38 -26.70 -17.75
C VAL A 144 -14.50 -25.67 -17.56
N ASN A 145 -15.61 -26.04 -16.88
CA ASN A 145 -16.76 -25.16 -16.71
C ASN A 145 -16.46 -24.05 -15.69
N GLU A 146 -15.74 -24.41 -14.64
CA GLU A 146 -15.35 -23.46 -13.59
C GLU A 146 -13.99 -22.82 -13.86
N GLN A 147 -13.28 -23.25 -14.92
CA GLN A 147 -11.89 -22.87 -15.17
C GLN A 147 -11.01 -23.09 -13.94
N ARG A 148 -11.26 -24.16 -13.21
CA ARG A 148 -10.65 -24.49 -11.95
C ARG A 148 -9.68 -25.66 -12.08
N LEU A 149 -8.44 -25.45 -11.66
CA LEU A 149 -7.41 -26.48 -11.59
C LEU A 149 -7.18 -26.87 -10.13
N ASP A 150 -7.68 -28.05 -9.74
CA ASP A 150 -7.48 -28.63 -8.41
C ASP A 150 -6.23 -29.51 -8.41
N ILE A 151 -5.36 -29.26 -7.44
CA ILE A 151 -4.14 -30.03 -7.19
C ILE A 151 -4.19 -30.53 -5.75
N ASP A 152 -4.39 -31.83 -5.57
CA ASP A 152 -4.34 -32.42 -4.24
C ASP A 152 -2.97 -33.06 -4.01
N VAL A 153 -2.31 -32.66 -2.93
CA VAL A 153 -1.01 -33.20 -2.52
C VAL A 153 -0.99 -33.52 -1.03
N PRO A 154 -0.27 -34.57 -0.60
CA PRO A 154 -0.09 -34.85 0.83
C PRO A 154 0.48 -33.63 1.56
N GLN A 155 0.02 -33.37 2.77
CA GLN A 155 0.39 -32.18 3.54
C GLN A 155 1.90 -32.03 3.77
N ALA A 156 2.66 -33.11 3.75
CA ALA A 156 4.11 -33.09 3.84
C ALA A 156 4.79 -32.39 2.65
N TRP A 157 4.11 -32.30 1.51
CA TRP A 157 4.59 -31.63 0.30
C TRP A 157 4.05 -30.20 0.15
N VAL A 158 3.07 -29.80 0.94
CA VAL A 158 2.63 -28.40 0.98
C VAL A 158 3.66 -27.63 1.78
N MET A 159 4.24 -26.59 1.16
CA MET A 159 5.07 -25.64 1.91
C MET A 159 4.23 -25.11 3.06
N LYS A 160 4.83 -24.94 4.25
CA LYS A 160 4.16 -24.24 5.35
C LYS A 160 3.77 -22.86 4.82
N ASN A 161 2.54 -22.78 4.34
CA ASN A 161 2.03 -21.56 3.71
C ASN A 161 1.80 -20.55 4.83
N TYR A 162 2.75 -19.67 5.00
CA TYR A 162 2.47 -18.44 5.71
C TYR A 162 1.63 -17.61 4.74
N GLN A 163 0.38 -17.40 5.08
CA GLN A 163 -0.56 -16.61 4.30
C GLN A 163 0.13 -15.33 3.80
N ASN A 164 0.15 -15.14 2.46
CA ASN A 164 0.81 -14.02 1.77
C ASN A 164 2.36 -14.02 1.78
N TYR A 165 3.03 -15.14 2.02
CA TYR A 165 4.49 -15.23 1.82
C TYR A 165 4.80 -15.71 0.40
N VAL A 166 5.70 -15.01 -0.26
CA VAL A 166 6.17 -15.35 -1.60
C VAL A 166 7.64 -15.75 -1.55
N ASP A 167 7.96 -16.86 -2.22
CA ASP A 167 9.36 -17.32 -2.29
C ASP A 167 10.27 -16.28 -2.97
N PRO A 168 11.48 -16.03 -2.45
CA PRO A 168 12.42 -15.07 -3.02
C PRO A 168 12.78 -15.28 -4.48
N SER A 169 12.65 -16.48 -5.02
CA SER A 169 12.88 -16.78 -6.44
C SER A 169 11.84 -16.15 -7.38
N LEU A 170 10.67 -15.81 -6.84
CA LEU A 170 9.59 -15.17 -7.58
C LEU A 170 9.64 -13.64 -7.51
N TRP A 171 10.54 -13.06 -6.71
CA TRP A 171 10.65 -11.62 -6.57
C TRP A 171 11.25 -10.95 -7.81
N GLU A 172 10.56 -9.97 -8.33
CA GLU A 172 10.90 -9.30 -9.57
C GLU A 172 11.75 -8.05 -9.35
N ASN A 173 12.86 -7.93 -10.08
CA ASN A 173 13.63 -6.69 -10.11
C ASN A 173 12.89 -5.55 -10.84
N GLY A 174 11.85 -5.88 -11.62
CA GLY A 174 11.18 -4.93 -12.47
C GLY A 174 12.00 -4.50 -13.68
N ILE A 175 11.53 -3.46 -14.36
CA ILE A 175 12.15 -2.88 -15.55
C ILE A 175 13.18 -1.81 -15.19
N ASN A 176 14.10 -1.52 -16.10
CA ASN A 176 14.94 -0.34 -16.02
C ASN A 176 14.08 0.90 -16.28
N ALA A 177 14.06 1.83 -15.34
CA ALA A 177 13.24 3.03 -15.41
C ALA A 177 13.89 4.17 -14.65
N ALA A 178 13.62 5.41 -15.08
CA ALA A 178 13.87 6.59 -14.28
C ALA A 178 12.54 7.19 -13.82
N MET A 179 12.51 7.75 -12.62
CA MET A 179 11.29 8.29 -12.02
C MET A 179 11.56 9.62 -11.36
N LEU A 180 10.57 10.49 -11.37
CA LEU A 180 10.56 11.73 -10.61
C LEU A 180 9.16 12.01 -10.10
N SER A 181 9.04 12.28 -8.81
CA SER A 181 7.85 12.81 -8.17
C SER A 181 8.15 14.20 -7.64
N TYR A 182 7.17 15.06 -7.69
CA TYR A 182 7.29 16.45 -7.27
C TYR A 182 6.05 16.88 -6.46
N ASN A 183 6.31 17.79 -5.52
CA ASN A 183 5.28 18.57 -4.83
C ASN A 183 5.74 20.02 -4.83
N LEU A 184 4.94 20.89 -5.42
CA LEU A 184 5.20 22.33 -5.49
C LEU A 184 4.11 23.06 -4.74
N ASN A 185 4.50 23.96 -3.84
CA ASN A 185 3.60 24.85 -3.13
C ASN A 185 4.07 26.29 -3.27
N GLY A 186 3.25 27.14 -3.85
CA GLY A 186 3.44 28.59 -3.90
C GLY A 186 2.47 29.26 -2.93
N TYR A 187 2.96 30.11 -2.08
CA TYR A 187 2.19 30.77 -1.03
C TYR A 187 2.48 32.27 -1.06
N HIS A 188 1.43 33.07 -1.07
CA HIS A 188 1.47 34.52 -0.96
C HIS A 188 0.58 34.95 0.19
N SER A 189 1.12 35.75 1.11
CA SER A 189 0.39 36.34 2.22
C SER A 189 0.76 37.83 2.34
N GLU A 190 -0.26 38.65 2.45
CA GLU A 190 -0.15 40.09 2.69
C GLU A 190 -0.91 40.41 3.97
N THR A 191 -0.20 40.90 4.96
CA THR A 191 -0.76 41.42 6.21
C THR A 191 -0.42 42.90 6.33
N PRO A 192 -1.15 43.71 7.14
CA PRO A 192 -0.83 45.12 7.28
C PRO A 192 0.64 45.38 7.64
N GLY A 193 1.39 45.95 6.69
CA GLY A 193 2.80 46.29 6.86
C GLY A 193 3.81 45.17 6.57
N ARG A 194 3.35 43.97 6.19
CA ARG A 194 4.23 42.84 5.87
C ARG A 194 3.68 42.02 4.69
N ARG A 195 4.59 41.66 3.80
CA ARG A 195 4.32 40.74 2.67
C ARG A 195 5.25 39.54 2.81
N ASN A 196 4.70 38.35 2.65
CA ASN A 196 5.45 37.10 2.69
C ASN A 196 5.09 36.26 1.47
N ASP A 197 6.05 36.02 0.61
CA ASP A 197 5.96 35.10 -0.51
C ASP A 197 6.86 33.91 -0.26
N SER A 198 6.40 32.71 -0.51
CA SER A 198 7.24 31.52 -0.44
C SER A 198 6.95 30.54 -1.57
N ILE A 199 7.98 29.85 -2.01
CA ILE A 199 7.89 28.75 -2.97
C ILE A 199 8.63 27.57 -2.34
N TYR A 200 7.92 26.46 -2.22
CA TYR A 200 8.46 25.20 -1.76
C TYR A 200 8.33 24.18 -2.89
N VAL A 201 9.40 23.46 -3.19
CA VAL A 201 9.41 22.36 -4.15
C VAL A 201 10.10 21.18 -3.50
N ALA A 202 9.36 20.13 -3.22
CA ALA A 202 9.93 18.84 -2.85
C ALA A 202 10.04 17.96 -4.10
N PHE A 203 11.09 17.15 -4.16
CA PHE A 203 11.26 16.19 -5.24
C PHE A 203 11.83 14.89 -4.72
N ASN A 204 11.38 13.78 -5.33
CA ASN A 204 11.91 12.45 -5.14
C ASN A 204 12.24 11.88 -6.51
N GLY A 205 13.53 11.70 -6.79
CA GLY A 205 14.01 11.17 -8.06
C GLY A 205 14.70 9.83 -7.89
N GLY A 206 14.67 9.02 -8.93
CA GLY A 206 15.33 7.74 -8.89
C GLY A 206 15.58 7.13 -10.26
N MET A 207 16.45 6.11 -10.25
CA MET A 207 16.72 5.28 -11.42
C MET A 207 16.90 3.83 -10.98
N ASN A 208 16.26 2.93 -11.68
CA ASN A 208 16.36 1.50 -11.49
C ASN A 208 17.20 0.90 -12.62
N LEU A 209 18.27 0.18 -12.26
CA LEU A 209 19.16 -0.51 -13.19
C LEU A 209 19.36 -1.95 -12.68
N GLY A 210 18.61 -2.89 -13.24
CA GLY A 210 18.56 -4.28 -12.77
C GLY A 210 18.18 -4.35 -11.28
N ALA A 211 19.05 -4.86 -10.42
CA ALA A 211 18.81 -4.97 -8.98
C ALA A 211 19.15 -3.70 -8.18
N TRP A 212 19.73 -2.67 -8.82
CA TRP A 212 20.17 -1.47 -8.14
C TRP A 212 19.14 -0.34 -8.25
N ARG A 213 18.97 0.39 -7.18
CA ARG A 213 18.05 1.53 -7.03
C ARG A 213 18.86 2.75 -6.63
N LEU A 214 19.01 3.71 -7.54
CA LEU A 214 19.58 5.01 -7.25
C LEU A 214 18.45 5.92 -6.79
N ARG A 215 18.65 6.67 -5.73
CA ARG A 215 17.63 7.56 -5.16
C ARG A 215 18.24 8.88 -4.75
N ALA A 216 17.49 9.94 -4.99
CA ALA A 216 17.82 11.28 -4.54
C ALA A 216 16.54 12.01 -4.18
N SER A 217 16.44 12.51 -2.97
CA SER A 217 15.34 13.34 -2.51
C SER A 217 15.83 14.62 -1.87
N GLY A 218 15.03 15.67 -1.99
CA GLY A 218 15.38 16.97 -1.45
C GLY A 218 14.27 17.97 -1.62
N ASN A 219 14.55 19.19 -1.21
CA ASN A 219 13.65 20.32 -1.39
C ASN A 219 14.38 21.59 -1.78
N TYR A 220 13.64 22.46 -2.45
CA TYR A 220 13.98 23.85 -2.68
C TYR A 220 12.97 24.71 -1.93
N ASN A 221 13.44 25.65 -1.16
CA ASN A 221 12.62 26.59 -0.41
C ASN A 221 13.10 28.01 -0.70
N TRP A 222 12.20 28.86 -1.12
CA TRP A 222 12.45 30.27 -1.31
C TRP A 222 11.44 31.08 -0.50
N MET A 223 11.90 32.10 0.21
CA MET A 223 11.06 33.05 0.95
C MET A 223 11.57 34.48 0.76
N THR A 224 10.66 35.45 0.77
CA THR A 224 10.93 36.86 0.50
C THR A 224 12.10 37.43 1.37
N ASP A 225 12.10 37.14 2.66
CA ASP A 225 13.06 37.71 3.61
C ASP A 225 14.31 36.83 3.80
N SER A 226 14.28 35.57 3.44
CA SER A 226 15.37 34.61 3.71
C SER A 226 16.08 34.12 2.44
N GLY A 227 15.59 34.50 1.24
CA GLY A 227 16.16 34.05 -0.02
C GLY A 227 15.87 32.57 -0.33
N SER A 228 16.75 31.92 -1.07
CA SER A 228 16.61 30.54 -1.51
C SER A 228 17.56 29.60 -0.79
N ASN A 229 17.06 28.43 -0.43
CA ASN A 229 17.84 27.33 0.11
C ASN A 229 17.51 26.01 -0.63
N TYR A 230 18.54 25.20 -0.88
CA TYR A 230 18.45 23.85 -1.41
C TYR A 230 18.90 22.86 -0.34
N ASP A 231 18.09 21.89 -0.04
CA ASP A 231 18.40 20.87 0.93
C ASP A 231 18.20 19.48 0.31
N PHE A 232 19.30 18.71 0.16
CA PHE A 232 19.26 17.32 -0.23
C PHE A 232 19.15 16.46 1.03
N LYS A 233 18.04 15.76 1.15
CA LYS A 233 17.78 14.89 2.32
C LYS A 233 18.50 13.57 2.23
N ASN A 234 18.42 12.91 1.07
CA ASN A 234 18.98 11.59 0.86
C ASN A 234 19.53 11.46 -0.54
N ARG A 235 20.72 10.86 -0.65
CA ARG A 235 21.35 10.48 -1.93
C ARG A 235 22.00 9.14 -1.72
N TYR A 236 21.40 8.08 -2.23
CA TYR A 236 21.88 6.73 -1.97
C TYR A 236 21.65 5.77 -3.13
N ILE A 237 22.37 4.67 -3.07
CA ILE A 237 22.17 3.51 -3.92
C ILE A 237 21.75 2.36 -3.00
N GLN A 238 20.66 1.69 -3.36
CA GLN A 238 20.10 0.60 -2.58
C GLN A 238 20.02 -0.68 -3.40
N ARG A 239 20.18 -1.80 -2.71
CA ARG A 239 19.93 -3.13 -3.23
C ARG A 239 19.50 -4.08 -2.11
N ASP A 240 18.53 -4.94 -2.39
CA ASP A 240 18.19 -6.02 -1.49
C ASP A 240 19.13 -7.24 -1.66
N ILE A 241 19.35 -7.96 -0.57
CA ILE A 241 20.14 -9.20 -0.51
C ILE A 241 19.21 -10.29 0.03
N ALA A 242 18.55 -11.02 -0.87
CA ALA A 242 17.51 -11.99 -0.52
C ALA A 242 18.04 -13.11 0.41
N SER A 243 19.26 -13.58 0.20
CA SER A 243 19.88 -14.63 1.04
C SER A 243 20.07 -14.21 2.50
N LEU A 244 20.24 -12.91 2.77
CA LEU A 244 20.35 -12.33 4.10
C LEU A 244 19.04 -11.70 4.59
N ARG A 245 18.00 -11.69 3.75
CA ARG A 245 16.74 -10.98 3.99
C ARG A 245 16.98 -9.54 4.44
N SER A 246 17.80 -8.83 3.68
CA SER A 246 18.39 -7.56 4.09
C SER A 246 18.43 -6.54 2.97
N GLN A 247 18.51 -5.27 3.36
CA GLN A 247 18.74 -4.14 2.47
C GLN A 247 20.17 -3.62 2.67
N LEU A 248 20.87 -3.39 1.59
CA LEU A 248 22.14 -2.67 1.55
C LEU A 248 21.90 -1.27 1.01
N ILE A 249 22.32 -0.25 1.75
CA ILE A 249 22.30 1.16 1.35
C ILE A 249 23.72 1.69 1.35
N LEU A 250 24.09 2.38 0.29
CA LEU A 250 25.36 3.07 0.12
C LEU A 250 25.10 4.54 -0.18
N GLY A 251 25.55 5.43 0.67
CA GLY A 251 25.32 6.87 0.55
C GLY A 251 24.72 7.49 1.80
N GLU A 252 23.83 8.44 1.64
CA GLU A 252 23.17 9.15 2.74
C GLU A 252 21.93 8.36 3.20
N SER A 253 21.87 8.07 4.50
CA SER A 253 20.78 7.34 5.12
C SER A 253 20.70 7.64 6.61
N TYR A 254 19.69 7.12 7.28
CA TYR A 254 19.50 7.25 8.73
C TYR A 254 19.81 5.94 9.43
N THR A 255 20.43 6.01 10.61
CA THR A 255 20.54 4.83 11.48
C THR A 255 19.18 4.43 12.03
N THR A 256 19.01 3.19 12.49
CA THR A 256 17.76 2.78 13.14
C THR A 256 17.54 3.56 14.44
N GLY A 257 16.30 4.05 14.65
CA GLY A 257 15.86 4.67 15.90
C GLY A 257 15.32 3.69 16.94
N GLU A 258 15.46 2.38 16.73
CA GLU A 258 14.87 1.36 17.58
C GLU A 258 15.63 1.14 18.89
N THR A 259 16.95 1.17 18.83
CA THR A 259 17.85 1.03 19.97
C THR A 259 18.31 2.37 20.51
N PHE A 260 18.92 3.16 19.66
CA PHE A 260 19.41 4.51 19.96
C PHE A 260 18.62 5.56 19.19
N ASP A 261 18.78 6.83 19.53
CA ASP A 261 18.21 7.91 18.74
C ASP A 261 18.84 7.91 17.33
N SER A 262 18.00 8.09 16.31
CA SER A 262 18.41 8.04 14.91
C SER A 262 19.27 9.25 14.54
N VAL A 263 20.30 9.03 13.74
CA VAL A 263 21.14 10.08 13.17
C VAL A 263 21.33 9.89 11.67
N SER A 264 21.49 10.97 10.95
CA SER A 264 21.81 10.93 9.52
C SER A 264 23.30 10.61 9.34
N ILE A 265 23.59 9.69 8.40
CA ILE A 265 24.96 9.28 8.07
C ILE A 265 25.16 9.25 6.56
N ARG A 266 26.38 9.55 6.13
CA ARG A 266 26.88 9.26 4.78
C ARG A 266 27.86 8.10 4.85
N GLY A 267 27.44 6.94 4.39
CA GLY A 267 28.25 5.72 4.52
C GLY A 267 27.56 4.48 4.02
N ILE A 268 27.65 3.41 4.79
CA ILE A 268 27.10 2.09 4.48
C ILE A 268 26.13 1.71 5.58
N ARG A 269 24.95 1.25 5.18
CA ARG A 269 23.99 0.62 6.08
C ARG A 269 23.54 -0.72 5.51
N LEU A 270 23.55 -1.74 6.35
CA LEU A 270 23.06 -3.07 6.04
C LEU A 270 22.13 -3.50 7.17
N TYR A 271 20.87 -3.77 6.85
CA TYR A 271 19.86 -4.09 7.86
C TYR A 271 18.89 -5.17 7.38
N SER A 272 18.39 -5.95 8.33
CA SER A 272 17.38 -6.97 8.07
C SER A 272 16.04 -6.31 7.72
N ASP A 273 15.39 -6.81 6.69
CA ASP A 273 14.08 -6.31 6.23
C ASP A 273 12.98 -7.33 6.57
N SER A 274 12.15 -6.97 7.54
CA SER A 274 11.06 -7.84 8.01
C SER A 274 9.98 -8.10 6.94
N ARG A 275 9.88 -7.27 5.90
CA ARG A 275 8.96 -7.48 4.76
C ARG A 275 9.35 -8.69 3.90
N MET A 276 10.59 -9.12 3.98
CA MET A 276 11.08 -10.36 3.36
C MET A 276 10.74 -11.60 4.19
N LEU A 277 10.15 -11.42 5.35
CA LEU A 277 9.65 -12.48 6.20
C LEU A 277 8.14 -12.68 5.95
N PRO A 278 7.59 -13.84 6.32
CA PRO A 278 6.15 -14.02 6.33
C PRO A 278 5.44 -12.91 7.12
N PRO A 279 4.27 -12.42 6.66
CA PRO A 279 3.58 -11.25 7.26
C PRO A 279 3.24 -11.40 8.74
N THR A 280 3.11 -12.64 9.21
CA THR A 280 2.88 -12.92 10.63
C THR A 280 4.02 -12.47 11.55
N LEU A 281 5.12 -12.00 10.99
CA LEU A 281 6.34 -11.63 11.70
C LEU A 281 6.71 -10.13 11.64
N ALA A 282 5.89 -9.28 11.01
CA ALA A 282 6.22 -7.87 10.73
C ALA A 282 5.21 -6.84 11.29
N SER A 283 5.62 -5.61 11.64
CA SER A 283 4.72 -4.53 12.11
C SER A 283 5.17 -3.05 11.98
N PHE A 284 4.29 -2.14 11.88
CA PHE A 284 3.81 -0.81 12.38
C PHE A 284 4.40 0.53 11.87
N ALA A 285 3.52 1.59 11.71
CA ALA A 285 3.81 3.02 11.49
C ALA A 285 2.72 3.97 12.07
N PRO A 286 3.02 5.25 12.48
CA PRO A 286 2.07 6.15 13.12
C PRO A 286 1.29 7.09 12.17
N ILE A 287 0.06 7.45 12.55
CA ILE A 287 -0.84 8.38 11.86
C ILE A 287 -0.89 9.71 12.63
N ILE A 288 -0.89 10.86 11.93
CA ILE A 288 -1.00 12.19 12.54
C ILE A 288 -2.43 12.70 12.41
N HIS A 289 -2.98 13.11 13.53
CA HIS A 289 -4.27 13.81 13.62
C HIS A 289 -4.03 15.26 14.01
N GLY A 290 -4.72 16.20 13.36
CA GLY A 290 -4.64 17.61 13.67
C GLY A 290 -5.94 18.35 13.31
N VAL A 291 -5.97 19.63 13.60
CA VAL A 291 -7.10 20.52 13.29
C VAL A 291 -6.56 21.83 12.73
N ALA A 292 -7.15 22.30 11.64
CA ALA A 292 -6.92 23.61 11.06
C ALA A 292 -8.16 24.50 11.26
N ASN A 293 -7.96 25.74 11.63
CA ASN A 293 -9.07 26.69 11.84
C ASN A 293 -9.46 27.39 10.54
N THR A 294 -8.49 27.59 9.67
CA THR A 294 -8.63 28.23 8.35
C THR A 294 -8.03 27.31 7.30
N ASN A 295 -7.95 27.73 6.05
CA ASN A 295 -7.07 27.09 5.08
C ASN A 295 -5.63 27.26 5.59
N ALA A 296 -5.08 26.21 6.17
CA ALA A 296 -3.80 26.27 6.84
C ALA A 296 -2.71 25.52 6.08
N LYS A 297 -1.51 26.07 6.12
CA LYS A 297 -0.32 25.36 5.69
C LYS A 297 0.16 24.47 6.82
N VAL A 298 0.15 23.17 6.61
CA VAL A 298 0.68 22.19 7.57
C VAL A 298 2.07 21.80 7.14
N THR A 299 3.03 22.07 8.01
CA THR A 299 4.43 21.70 7.83
C THR A 299 4.82 20.70 8.90
N ILE A 300 5.42 19.59 8.51
CA ILE A 300 5.92 18.57 9.44
C ILE A 300 7.42 18.51 9.33
N THR A 301 8.07 18.66 10.48
CA THR A 301 9.53 18.56 10.59
C THR A 301 9.89 17.38 11.48
N GLN A 302 11.02 16.74 11.19
CA GLN A 302 11.61 15.68 11.99
C GLN A 302 13.11 15.94 12.14
N GLY A 303 13.62 15.97 13.36
CA GLY A 303 15.01 16.28 13.63
C GLY A 303 15.48 17.65 13.07
N GLY A 304 14.57 18.63 12.98
CA GLY A 304 14.83 19.94 12.39
C GLY A 304 14.59 20.03 10.88
N TYR A 305 14.45 18.90 10.17
CA TYR A 305 14.23 18.89 8.72
C TYR A 305 12.76 18.86 8.38
N LYS A 306 12.37 19.66 7.39
CA LYS A 306 11.01 19.61 6.81
C LYS A 306 10.86 18.33 6.00
N ILE A 307 9.91 17.46 6.41
CA ILE A 307 9.67 16.19 5.74
C ILE A 307 8.34 16.17 4.96
N TYR A 308 7.42 17.09 5.28
CA TYR A 308 6.13 17.18 4.63
C TYR A 308 5.58 18.60 4.70
N GLU A 309 4.93 19.05 3.64
CA GLU A 309 4.18 20.32 3.61
C GLU A 309 2.96 20.18 2.72
N THR A 310 1.80 20.54 3.23
CA THR A 310 0.54 20.56 2.50
C THR A 310 -0.34 21.70 2.96
N THR A 311 -1.34 22.08 2.18
CA THR A 311 -2.39 23.00 2.59
C THR A 311 -3.66 22.20 2.86
N VAL A 312 -4.23 22.35 4.05
CA VAL A 312 -5.45 21.68 4.48
C VAL A 312 -6.59 22.66 4.62
N PRO A 313 -7.82 22.27 4.29
CA PRO A 313 -9.00 23.08 4.55
C PRO A 313 -9.28 23.17 6.05
N PRO A 314 -10.16 24.10 6.48
CA PRO A 314 -10.56 24.18 7.87
C PRO A 314 -11.24 22.89 8.33
N GLY A 315 -10.91 22.44 9.53
CA GLY A 315 -11.47 21.24 10.11
C GLY A 315 -10.40 20.28 10.63
N ALA A 316 -10.85 19.11 11.06
CA ALA A 316 -9.96 18.03 11.43
C ALA A 316 -9.28 17.43 10.19
N PHE A 317 -7.98 17.23 10.24
CA PHE A 317 -7.22 16.58 9.18
C PHE A 317 -6.49 15.34 9.71
N VAL A 318 -6.26 14.40 8.81
CA VAL A 318 -5.48 13.18 9.06
C VAL A 318 -4.40 13.10 7.99
N ILE A 319 -3.15 12.86 8.41
CA ILE A 319 -2.02 12.60 7.51
C ILE A 319 -1.54 11.18 7.83
N ASP A 320 -1.79 10.26 6.93
CA ASP A 320 -1.48 8.83 7.03
C ASP A 320 -0.49 8.36 5.96
N ASP A 321 -0.16 9.25 5.02
CA ASP A 321 0.78 9.05 3.92
C ASP A 321 2.21 9.51 4.23
N LEU A 322 2.49 9.89 5.48
CA LEU A 322 3.77 10.41 5.88
C LEU A 322 4.84 9.32 5.86
N SER A 323 5.94 9.61 5.17
CA SER A 323 7.17 8.80 5.23
C SER A 323 8.19 9.50 6.14
N PRO A 324 8.25 9.14 7.45
CA PRO A 324 9.23 9.76 8.35
C PRO A 324 10.64 9.36 7.93
N SER A 325 11.55 10.31 7.97
CA SER A 325 12.95 10.11 7.55
C SER A 325 13.83 9.40 8.57
N GLY A 326 13.29 8.97 9.71
CA GLY A 326 14.02 8.22 10.73
C GLY A 326 13.13 7.87 11.93
N TYR A 327 13.56 6.88 12.70
CA TYR A 327 12.90 6.45 13.93
C TYR A 327 13.60 7.12 15.12
N GLY A 328 12.88 7.83 15.97
CA GLY A 328 13.42 8.31 17.26
C GLY A 328 13.45 9.82 17.46
N SER A 329 13.08 10.62 16.47
CA SER A 329 12.79 12.05 16.68
C SER A 329 11.30 12.27 16.54
N ASP A 330 10.73 13.01 17.46
CA ASP A 330 9.33 13.41 17.40
C ASP A 330 9.04 14.17 16.11
N LEU A 331 7.85 13.96 15.58
CA LEU A 331 7.37 14.72 14.44
C LEU A 331 6.80 16.04 14.95
N ILE A 332 7.36 17.14 14.53
CA ILE A 332 6.87 18.47 14.90
C ILE A 332 5.94 18.94 13.79
N VAL A 333 4.67 19.06 14.13
CA VAL A 333 3.63 19.52 13.22
C VAL A 333 3.36 20.99 13.47
N THR A 334 3.61 21.82 12.47
CA THR A 334 3.30 23.26 12.50
C THR A 334 2.14 23.54 11.60
N VAL A 335 1.06 24.08 12.14
CA VAL A 335 -0.12 24.53 11.41
C VAL A 335 -0.05 26.05 11.34
N GLU A 336 0.16 26.58 10.16
CA GLU A 336 0.19 28.02 9.87
C GLU A 336 -1.13 28.43 9.24
N GLU A 337 -1.90 29.19 9.99
CA GLU A 337 -3.23 29.64 9.62
C GLU A 337 -3.18 30.81 8.60
N SER A 338 -4.30 31.13 7.98
CA SER A 338 -4.38 32.21 6.98
C SER A 338 -4.07 33.62 7.52
N ASP A 339 -4.18 33.83 8.84
CA ASP A 339 -3.80 35.06 9.50
C ASP A 339 -2.30 35.13 9.86
N GLY A 340 -1.54 34.08 9.54
CA GLY A 340 -0.13 33.94 9.85
C GLY A 340 0.15 33.40 11.25
N SER A 341 -0.86 33.14 12.06
CA SER A 341 -0.68 32.48 13.35
C SER A 341 -0.20 31.04 13.18
N LYS A 342 0.74 30.63 14.05
CA LYS A 342 1.34 29.30 13.99
C LYS A 342 1.03 28.52 15.27
N ARG A 343 0.57 27.30 15.10
CA ARG A 343 0.46 26.33 16.20
C ARG A 343 1.35 25.16 15.91
N THR A 344 2.11 24.76 16.91
CA THR A 344 3.03 23.63 16.79
C THR A 344 2.69 22.58 17.82
N PHE A 345 2.63 21.34 17.39
CA PHE A 345 2.50 20.20 18.31
C PHE A 345 3.43 19.09 17.89
N SER A 346 3.85 18.29 18.86
CA SER A 346 4.71 17.14 18.64
C SER A 346 3.86 15.87 18.59
N GLN A 347 4.06 15.08 17.56
CA GLN A 347 3.60 13.71 17.51
C GLN A 347 4.74 12.80 17.92
N PRO A 348 4.66 12.18 19.11
CA PRO A 348 5.70 11.27 19.55
C PRO A 348 5.87 10.12 18.56
N PHE A 349 7.11 9.94 18.14
CA PHE A 349 7.51 8.85 17.27
C PHE A 349 8.60 8.05 17.96
N SER A 350 8.20 7.21 18.89
CA SER A 350 9.10 6.30 19.59
C SER A 350 8.91 4.87 19.13
N SER A 351 9.98 4.09 19.20
CA SER A 351 9.98 2.68 18.80
C SER A 351 8.97 1.88 19.65
N VAL A 352 8.08 1.20 18.98
CA VAL A 352 7.18 0.23 19.60
C VAL A 352 7.97 -0.95 20.12
N VAL A 353 7.56 -1.53 21.24
CA VAL A 353 8.14 -2.80 21.74
C VAL A 353 7.95 -3.86 20.65
N GLN A 354 9.05 -4.30 20.09
CA GLN A 354 9.02 -5.32 19.06
C GLN A 354 9.38 -6.67 19.64
N MET A 355 8.38 -7.51 19.86
CA MET A 355 8.58 -8.90 20.15
C MET A 355 8.87 -9.67 18.88
N LEU A 356 9.89 -10.50 18.90
CA LEU A 356 10.25 -11.40 17.82
C LEU A 356 9.86 -12.84 18.17
N ARG A 357 9.45 -13.61 17.18
CA ARG A 357 9.19 -15.05 17.34
C ARG A 357 10.48 -15.80 17.67
N PRO A 358 10.37 -16.96 18.35
CA PRO A 358 11.54 -17.79 18.67
C PRO A 358 12.38 -18.12 17.43
N GLY A 359 13.69 -17.94 17.54
CA GLY A 359 14.63 -18.21 16.46
C GLY A 359 14.72 -17.12 15.37
N VAL A 360 13.90 -16.06 15.45
CA VAL A 360 13.98 -14.93 14.51
C VAL A 360 14.95 -13.89 15.04
N GLY A 361 15.90 -13.48 14.20
CA GLY A 361 16.84 -12.41 14.46
C GLY A 361 16.56 -11.19 13.57
N ARG A 362 16.73 -9.99 14.12
CA ARG A 362 16.72 -8.74 13.39
C ARG A 362 17.93 -7.90 13.76
N TRP A 363 18.57 -7.30 12.79
CA TRP A 363 19.81 -6.57 12.97
C TRP A 363 19.95 -5.38 12.04
N ASP A 364 20.73 -4.40 12.45
CA ASP A 364 21.10 -3.22 11.67
C ASP A 364 22.55 -2.88 11.99
N ILE A 365 23.35 -2.70 10.96
CA ILE A 365 24.74 -2.30 11.04
C ILE A 365 24.94 -1.09 10.13
N SER A 366 25.39 0.00 10.70
CA SER A 366 25.58 1.26 10.02
C SER A 366 26.96 1.82 10.31
N GLY A 367 27.64 2.36 9.30
CA GLY A 367 28.93 3.00 9.47
C GLY A 367 29.15 4.10 8.45
N GLY A 368 29.59 5.25 8.91
CA GLY A 368 29.85 6.40 8.05
C GLY A 368 29.98 7.72 8.82
N GLN A 369 30.09 8.78 8.08
CA GLN A 369 30.20 10.14 8.60
C GLN A 369 28.83 10.66 9.03
N VAL A 370 28.72 11.23 10.21
CA VAL A 370 27.46 11.83 10.71
C VAL A 370 27.21 13.13 9.96
N LEU A 371 26.00 13.29 9.47
CA LEU A 371 25.49 14.51 8.84
C LEU A 371 24.57 15.25 9.80
N LYS A 372 24.98 16.40 10.29
CA LYS A 372 24.20 17.23 11.22
C LYS A 372 24.53 18.69 10.98
N ASP A 373 23.56 19.47 10.53
CA ASP A 373 23.79 20.84 10.02
C ASP A 373 24.21 21.84 11.11
N ASP A 374 23.92 21.56 12.37
CA ASP A 374 24.21 22.41 13.51
C ASP A 374 25.56 22.11 14.18
N ILE A 375 26.38 21.25 13.58
CA ILE A 375 27.76 20.98 14.02
C ILE A 375 28.75 21.20 12.89
N GLN A 376 29.95 21.70 13.21
CA GLN A 376 31.02 21.95 12.23
C GLN A 376 31.84 20.68 11.97
N ASP A 377 32.01 19.84 12.98
CA ASP A 377 32.73 18.57 12.87
C ASP A 377 31.76 17.46 12.44
N GLU A 378 32.13 16.69 11.41
CA GLU A 378 31.39 15.51 10.93
C GLU A 378 32.11 14.22 11.36
N PRO A 379 31.91 13.71 12.59
CA PRO A 379 32.61 12.52 13.08
C PRO A 379 32.14 11.25 12.37
N ASN A 380 33.01 10.26 12.32
CA ASN A 380 32.64 8.92 11.87
C ASN A 380 31.93 8.16 12.98
N LEU A 381 30.82 7.54 12.64
CA LEU A 381 30.00 6.70 13.51
C LEU A 381 30.04 5.24 13.04
N PHE A 382 30.19 4.34 13.98
CA PHE A 382 29.80 2.94 13.83
C PHE A 382 28.65 2.64 14.79
N GLN A 383 27.56 2.10 14.26
CA GLN A 383 26.41 1.63 15.06
C GLN A 383 26.02 0.23 14.65
N ALA A 384 25.78 -0.63 15.61
CA ALA A 384 25.21 -1.95 15.38
C ALA A 384 24.13 -2.25 16.43
N SER A 385 23.07 -2.90 15.99
CA SER A 385 21.99 -3.39 16.87
C SER A 385 21.58 -4.80 16.46
N TYR A 386 21.18 -5.59 17.44
CA TYR A 386 20.73 -6.96 17.25
C TYR A 386 19.58 -7.31 18.17
N TYR A 387 18.52 -7.87 17.62
CA TYR A 387 17.35 -8.38 18.33
C TYR A 387 17.24 -9.87 18.07
N TYR A 388 16.89 -10.65 19.07
CA TYR A 388 16.68 -12.08 18.90
C TYR A 388 15.56 -12.61 19.78
N GLY A 389 14.62 -13.31 19.16
CA GLY A 389 13.53 -13.99 19.84
C GLY A 389 14.01 -15.27 20.50
N LEU A 390 14.11 -15.29 21.82
CA LEU A 390 14.58 -16.44 22.60
C LEU A 390 13.49 -17.49 22.74
N ASN A 391 12.26 -17.06 23.02
CA ASN A 391 11.08 -17.90 23.10
C ASN A 391 9.81 -17.04 22.89
N ASN A 392 8.62 -17.63 23.00
CA ASN A 392 7.35 -16.89 22.78
C ASN A 392 7.09 -15.74 23.79
N TYR A 393 7.86 -15.66 24.85
CA TYR A 393 7.68 -14.69 25.93
C TYR A 393 8.83 -13.70 26.03
N LEU A 394 10.00 -14.03 25.47
CA LEU A 394 11.22 -13.26 25.70
C LEU A 394 11.97 -12.97 24.39
N THR A 395 12.25 -11.71 24.15
CA THR A 395 13.16 -11.21 23.11
C THR A 395 14.30 -10.46 23.79
N GLY A 396 15.53 -10.81 23.50
CA GLY A 396 16.71 -10.05 23.92
C GLY A 396 17.15 -9.08 22.82
N TYR A 397 17.66 -7.92 23.21
CA TYR A 397 18.27 -7.00 22.25
C TYR A 397 19.45 -6.24 22.83
N THR A 398 20.35 -5.86 21.95
CA THR A 398 21.58 -5.14 22.31
C THR A 398 21.93 -4.15 21.20
N GLY A 399 22.72 -3.15 21.56
CA GLY A 399 23.24 -2.19 20.62
C GLY A 399 24.55 -1.56 21.08
N ILE A 400 25.31 -1.06 20.12
CA ILE A 400 26.57 -0.34 20.36
C ILE A 400 26.65 0.86 19.39
N GLN A 401 27.14 1.99 19.90
CA GLN A 401 27.51 3.18 19.13
C GLN A 401 28.94 3.60 19.51
N ILE A 402 29.74 3.89 18.51
CA ILE A 402 31.14 4.35 18.70
C ILE A 402 31.39 5.45 17.68
N THR A 403 31.98 6.58 18.13
CA THR A 403 32.43 7.63 17.24
C THR A 403 33.94 7.89 17.45
N ASP A 404 34.58 8.44 16.45
CA ASP A 404 36.00 8.82 16.49
C ASP A 404 36.28 10.07 17.34
N ASN A 405 35.25 10.83 17.73
CA ASN A 405 35.34 11.97 18.65
C ASN A 405 35.11 11.60 20.13
N ASN A 406 35.47 10.36 20.52
CA ASN A 406 35.44 9.86 21.90
C ASN A 406 34.03 9.71 22.55
N TYR A 407 33.00 9.41 21.75
CA TYR A 407 31.72 8.95 22.27
C TYR A 407 31.59 7.45 22.12
N THR A 408 31.14 6.77 23.16
CA THR A 408 30.77 5.36 23.12
C THR A 408 29.49 5.12 23.90
N ALA A 409 28.60 4.29 23.38
CA ALA A 409 27.42 3.86 24.10
C ALA A 409 27.12 2.37 23.87
N GLY A 410 26.63 1.71 24.89
CA GLY A 410 26.16 0.33 24.82
C GLY A 410 24.76 0.20 25.42
N LEU A 411 23.90 -0.58 24.76
CA LEU A 411 22.53 -0.83 25.19
C LEU A 411 22.32 -2.33 25.37
N LEU A 412 21.64 -2.68 26.45
CA LEU A 412 21.09 -4.00 26.70
C LEU A 412 19.62 -3.90 27.04
N GLY A 413 18.80 -4.73 26.41
CA GLY A 413 17.37 -4.70 26.62
C GLY A 413 16.71 -6.07 26.51
N LEU A 414 15.53 -6.16 27.11
CA LEU A 414 14.67 -7.34 27.12
C LEU A 414 13.24 -6.93 26.79
N GLY A 415 12.62 -7.67 25.88
CA GLY A 415 11.20 -7.60 25.58
C GLY A 415 10.49 -8.80 26.18
N LEU A 416 9.35 -8.57 26.85
CA LEU A 416 8.53 -9.57 27.50
C LEU A 416 7.13 -9.55 26.94
N ASN A 417 6.64 -10.68 26.43
CA ASN A 417 5.24 -10.86 26.02
C ASN A 417 4.47 -11.52 27.16
N THR A 418 3.46 -10.83 27.66
CA THR A 418 2.62 -11.30 28.77
C THR A 418 1.14 -11.21 28.42
N SER A 419 0.28 -11.84 29.20
CA SER A 419 -1.19 -11.74 29.02
C SER A 419 -1.71 -10.31 29.16
N VAL A 420 -0.99 -9.46 29.90
CA VAL A 420 -1.34 -8.04 30.10
C VAL A 420 -0.64 -7.10 29.12
N GLY A 421 0.03 -7.65 28.09
CA GLY A 421 0.69 -6.89 27.00
C GLY A 421 2.17 -7.18 26.86
N ALA A 422 2.77 -6.51 25.91
CA ALA A 422 4.21 -6.57 25.65
C ALA A 422 4.92 -5.43 26.39
N PHE A 423 5.96 -5.77 27.12
CA PHE A 423 6.83 -4.83 27.82
C PHE A 423 8.20 -4.84 27.23
N SER A 424 8.89 -3.72 27.23
CA SER A 424 10.35 -3.71 27.08
C SER A 424 10.98 -2.93 28.22
N PHE A 425 12.17 -3.35 28.56
CA PHE A 425 13.06 -2.67 29.48
C PHE A 425 14.46 -2.65 28.89
N ASP A 426 15.06 -1.49 28.81
CA ASP A 426 16.45 -1.35 28.39
C ASP A 426 17.23 -0.35 29.22
N VAL A 427 18.54 -0.58 29.22
CA VAL A 427 19.53 0.29 29.85
C VAL A 427 20.57 0.64 28.80
N THR A 428 20.79 1.94 28.61
CA THR A 428 21.87 2.47 27.79
C THR A 428 22.91 3.09 28.68
N HIS A 429 24.16 2.68 28.57
CA HIS A 429 25.30 3.30 29.20
C HIS A 429 26.09 4.11 28.17
N SER A 430 26.31 5.40 28.41
CA SER A 430 27.12 6.26 27.57
C SER A 430 28.37 6.74 28.28
N ASN A 431 29.45 6.87 27.52
CA ASN A 431 30.74 7.40 27.96
C ASN A 431 31.21 8.40 26.88
N VAL A 432 31.45 9.64 27.31
CA VAL A 432 31.84 10.72 26.44
C VAL A 432 32.95 11.57 27.07
N ARG A 433 33.96 11.91 26.29
CA ARG A 433 34.99 12.83 26.68
C ARG A 433 34.78 14.20 26.03
N ILE A 434 34.43 15.19 26.82
CA ILE A 434 34.30 16.57 26.35
C ILE A 434 35.69 17.20 26.22
N PRO A 435 36.05 17.91 25.13
CA PRO A 435 37.32 18.63 25.00
C PRO A 435 37.53 19.61 26.17
N ASP A 436 38.75 19.68 26.67
CA ASP A 436 39.17 20.56 27.77
C ASP A 436 38.41 20.34 29.10
N ASP A 437 37.66 19.26 29.20
CA ASP A 437 36.92 18.86 30.39
C ASP A 437 37.18 17.36 30.69
N LYS A 438 36.45 16.81 31.64
CA LYS A 438 36.56 15.41 32.05
C LYS A 438 35.68 14.47 31.20
N THR A 439 35.89 13.19 31.40
CA THR A 439 35.02 12.15 30.89
C THR A 439 33.74 12.05 31.74
N TYR A 440 32.58 12.04 31.07
CA TYR A 440 31.28 11.85 31.68
C TYR A 440 30.73 10.47 31.35
N GLN A 441 30.13 9.83 32.35
CA GLN A 441 29.51 8.52 32.25
C GLN A 441 28.12 8.56 32.85
N GLY A 442 27.15 8.03 32.10
CA GLY A 442 25.75 8.04 32.56
C GLY A 442 24.95 6.88 32.01
N GLN A 443 23.76 6.70 32.56
CA GLN A 443 22.79 5.69 32.16
C GLN A 443 21.47 6.32 31.81
N SER A 444 20.80 5.73 30.81
CA SER A 444 19.40 5.97 30.50
C SER A 444 18.64 4.66 30.65
N TYR A 445 17.51 4.73 31.29
CA TYR A 445 16.61 3.58 31.51
C TYR A 445 15.32 3.86 30.79
N ARG A 446 14.86 2.91 29.97
CA ARG A 446 13.60 3.01 29.24
C ARG A 446 12.73 1.80 29.55
N VAL A 447 11.45 2.08 29.82
CA VAL A 447 10.42 1.06 29.97
C VAL A 447 9.31 1.40 28.99
N SER A 448 8.83 0.45 28.22
CA SER A 448 7.67 0.65 27.36
C SER A 448 6.68 -0.50 27.46
N TRP A 449 5.43 -0.19 27.21
CA TRP A 449 4.31 -1.12 27.27
C TRP A 449 3.39 -0.90 26.08
N ASN A 450 2.96 -2.00 25.47
CA ASN A 450 2.05 -2.01 24.33
C ASN A 450 1.02 -3.14 24.54
N LYS A 451 -0.26 -2.83 24.30
CA LYS A 451 -1.35 -3.80 24.43
C LYS A 451 -2.51 -3.44 23.50
N LEU A 452 -2.99 -4.43 22.77
CA LEU A 452 -4.30 -4.45 22.16
C LEU A 452 -5.25 -5.28 23.03
N PHE A 453 -6.30 -4.66 23.53
CA PHE A 453 -7.36 -5.33 24.28
C PHE A 453 -8.45 -5.72 23.28
N GLU A 454 -8.46 -6.98 22.86
CA GLU A 454 -9.35 -7.48 21.81
C GLU A 454 -10.83 -7.34 22.16
N GLU A 455 -11.18 -7.58 23.41
CA GLU A 455 -12.56 -7.52 23.89
C GLU A 455 -13.19 -6.13 23.75
N THR A 456 -12.41 -5.09 23.95
CA THR A 456 -12.85 -3.68 23.86
C THR A 456 -12.31 -2.99 22.62
N SER A 457 -11.47 -3.64 21.83
CA SER A 457 -10.70 -3.06 20.73
C SER A 457 -9.85 -1.84 21.15
N THR A 458 -9.50 -1.76 22.42
CA THR A 458 -8.64 -0.69 22.95
C THR A 458 -7.22 -0.93 22.49
N SER A 459 -6.66 0.02 21.77
CA SER A 459 -5.26 0.01 21.39
C SER A 459 -4.47 0.97 22.28
N LEU A 460 -3.61 0.40 23.12
CA LEU A 460 -2.55 1.13 23.78
C LEU A 460 -1.29 0.96 22.94
N ASN A 461 -1.03 1.92 22.06
CA ASN A 461 0.03 1.76 21.07
C ASN A 461 1.42 2.00 21.66
N ILE A 462 1.53 2.98 22.56
CA ILE A 462 2.79 3.30 23.25
C ILE A 462 2.46 3.84 24.62
N ALA A 463 3.06 3.24 25.65
CA ALA A 463 3.26 3.86 26.93
C ALA A 463 4.74 3.66 27.28
N ALA A 464 5.52 4.72 27.22
CA ALA A 464 6.95 4.67 27.44
C ALA A 464 7.38 5.67 28.51
N TYR A 465 8.29 5.23 29.35
CA TYR A 465 8.95 6.07 30.34
C TYR A 465 10.45 5.96 30.18
N ARG A 466 11.13 7.10 30.06
CA ARG A 466 12.60 7.18 29.99
C ARG A 466 13.09 8.03 31.17
N TYR A 467 14.07 7.55 31.89
CA TYR A 467 14.82 8.29 32.87
C TYR A 467 16.30 8.27 32.54
N SER A 468 16.94 9.43 32.53
CA SER A 468 18.38 9.56 32.26
C SER A 468 19.08 10.21 33.44
N THR A 469 20.20 9.63 33.84
CA THR A 469 21.04 10.17 34.94
C THR A 469 21.68 11.50 34.53
N GLN A 470 22.11 12.31 35.49
CA GLN A 470 22.64 13.64 35.23
C GLN A 470 23.83 13.70 34.27
N ASN A 471 24.65 12.65 34.24
CA ASN A 471 25.85 12.59 33.41
C ASN A 471 25.63 11.84 32.09
N TYR A 472 24.41 11.40 31.81
CA TYR A 472 24.09 10.73 30.58
C TYR A 472 23.99 11.76 29.43
N LEU A 473 24.63 11.44 28.31
CA LEU A 473 24.46 12.11 27.02
C LEU A 473 24.08 11.07 25.97
N GLY A 474 23.00 11.30 25.23
CA GLY A 474 22.74 10.65 23.96
C GLY A 474 23.73 11.09 22.89
N LEU A 475 23.79 10.38 21.77
CA LEU A 475 24.74 10.73 20.71
C LEU A 475 24.56 12.16 20.20
N ASN A 476 23.33 12.55 19.88
CA ASN A 476 23.03 13.90 19.38
C ASN A 476 23.46 15.00 20.37
N ASP A 477 23.14 14.84 21.65
CA ASP A 477 23.54 15.78 22.70
C ASP A 477 25.05 15.83 22.87
N ALA A 478 25.71 14.68 22.78
CA ALA A 478 27.16 14.56 22.91
C ALA A 478 27.88 15.29 21.74
N LEU A 479 27.42 15.08 20.51
CA LEU A 479 27.99 15.70 19.32
C LEU A 479 27.82 17.24 19.36
N THR A 480 26.60 17.72 19.66
CA THR A 480 26.35 19.15 19.78
C THR A 480 27.21 19.79 20.88
N LEU A 481 27.27 19.17 22.07
CA LEU A 481 28.06 19.71 23.16
C LEU A 481 29.58 19.72 22.89
N ILE A 482 30.09 18.65 22.24
CA ILE A 482 31.49 18.56 21.82
C ILE A 482 31.83 19.70 20.83
N ASP A 483 30.94 19.90 19.85
CA ASP A 483 31.12 20.92 18.81
C ASP A 483 31.05 22.33 19.39
N GLU A 484 30.05 22.64 20.23
CA GLU A 484 29.89 23.93 20.90
C GLU A 484 31.10 24.27 21.82
N VAL A 485 31.72 23.26 22.43
CA VAL A 485 32.95 23.46 23.23
C VAL A 485 34.18 23.69 22.35
N LYS A 486 34.29 23.05 21.20
CA LYS A 486 35.38 23.24 20.24
C LYS A 486 35.29 24.55 19.47
N HIS A 487 34.06 24.95 19.14
CA HIS A 487 33.76 26.12 18.30
C HIS A 487 32.82 27.08 19.03
N PRO A 488 33.23 27.68 20.14
CA PRO A 488 32.39 28.57 20.91
C PRO A 488 31.99 29.81 20.12
N GLU A 489 30.72 30.17 20.10
CA GLU A 489 30.25 31.43 19.56
C GLU A 489 30.75 32.60 20.38
N GLN A 490 31.25 33.65 19.72
CA GLN A 490 31.99 34.77 20.37
C GLN A 490 31.16 35.58 21.37
N ASP A 491 29.83 35.56 21.26
CA ASP A 491 28.92 36.38 22.07
C ASP A 491 28.09 35.58 23.08
N LEU A 492 28.29 34.27 23.19
CA LEU A 492 27.52 33.42 24.12
C LEU A 492 28.37 32.87 25.27
N GLU A 493 27.71 32.61 26.43
CA GLU A 493 28.39 31.90 27.51
C GLU A 493 28.90 30.54 27.06
N PRO A 494 30.14 30.16 27.41
CA PRO A 494 30.66 28.85 27.03
C PRO A 494 29.76 27.71 27.50
N LYS A 495 29.38 26.86 26.62
CA LYS A 495 28.59 25.66 26.92
C LYS A 495 29.43 24.68 27.71
N SER A 496 28.79 24.03 28.64
CA SER A 496 29.38 22.99 29.48
C SER A 496 28.29 22.01 29.93
N MET A 497 28.70 20.88 30.43
CA MET A 497 27.80 19.92 31.01
C MET A 497 26.86 20.48 32.10
N ARG A 498 27.19 21.60 32.71
CA ARG A 498 26.37 22.20 33.79
C ARG A 498 25.19 23.01 33.25
N ASN A 499 25.37 23.71 32.14
CA ASN A 499 24.37 24.61 31.55
C ASN A 499 23.70 24.03 30.28
N TYR A 500 24.14 22.86 29.77
CA TYR A 500 23.53 22.20 28.65
C TYR A 500 22.24 21.46 29.07
N SER A 501 21.12 21.79 28.44
CA SER A 501 19.82 21.20 28.72
C SER A 501 19.74 19.76 28.19
N ARG A 502 19.61 18.79 29.07
CA ARG A 502 19.56 17.35 28.78
C ARG A 502 18.29 16.74 29.31
N MET A 503 17.72 15.82 28.55
CA MET A 503 16.54 15.09 28.95
C MET A 503 16.78 14.29 30.24
N LYS A 504 15.92 14.52 31.26
CA LYS A 504 15.95 13.79 32.51
C LYS A 504 14.88 12.73 32.58
N ASN A 505 13.62 13.12 32.38
CA ASN A 505 12.48 12.22 32.33
C ASN A 505 11.68 12.49 31.06
N GLN A 506 11.11 11.44 30.50
CA GLN A 506 10.13 11.53 29.43
C GLN A 506 9.06 10.47 29.62
N VAL A 507 7.80 10.87 29.54
CA VAL A 507 6.65 9.97 29.49
C VAL A 507 5.93 10.20 28.18
N THR A 508 5.64 9.13 27.45
CA THR A 508 4.89 9.17 26.20
C THR A 508 3.75 8.18 26.27
N VAL A 509 2.55 8.61 25.85
CA VAL A 509 1.34 7.78 25.85
C VAL A 509 0.57 8.00 24.57
N SER A 510 0.09 6.91 23.94
CA SER A 510 -0.86 6.94 22.83
C SER A 510 -1.90 5.83 23.01
N ILE A 511 -3.16 6.23 23.15
CA ILE A 511 -4.30 5.34 23.34
C ILE A 511 -5.34 5.64 22.26
N ASN A 512 -5.89 4.61 21.66
CA ASN A 512 -7.06 4.71 20.83
C ASN A 512 -8.11 3.70 21.31
N GLN A 513 -9.32 4.20 21.57
CA GLN A 513 -10.43 3.43 22.10
C GLN A 513 -11.68 3.60 21.22
N PRO A 514 -11.96 2.65 20.30
CA PRO A 514 -13.27 2.56 19.69
C PRO A 514 -14.34 2.18 20.71
N LEU A 515 -15.45 2.90 20.73
CA LEU A 515 -16.55 2.67 21.65
C LEU A 515 -17.65 1.88 20.93
N LYS A 516 -17.46 0.57 20.84
CA LYS A 516 -18.44 -0.36 20.24
C LYS A 516 -19.07 -1.21 21.30
N PHE A 517 -20.39 -1.12 21.45
CA PHE A 517 -21.14 -1.94 22.39
C PHE A 517 -22.23 -2.69 21.63
N GLU A 518 -22.22 -4.03 21.75
CA GLU A 518 -23.08 -4.94 21.01
C GLU A 518 -22.91 -4.77 19.49
N LYS A 519 -23.82 -4.14 18.77
CA LYS A 519 -23.74 -3.88 17.33
C LYS A 519 -23.72 -2.39 17.01
N LYS A 520 -23.65 -1.52 18.02
CA LYS A 520 -23.77 -0.08 17.86
C LYS A 520 -22.39 0.57 18.07
N ASP A 521 -22.02 1.42 17.14
CA ASP A 521 -20.81 2.24 17.20
C ASP A 521 -21.17 3.58 17.88
N TYR A 522 -20.44 3.91 18.94
CA TYR A 522 -20.57 5.15 19.69
C TYR A 522 -19.37 6.07 19.45
N GLY A 523 -18.58 5.78 18.40
CA GLY A 523 -17.43 6.57 18.03
C GLY A 523 -16.13 6.08 18.65
N SER A 524 -15.14 6.95 18.66
CA SER A 524 -13.79 6.64 19.16
C SER A 524 -13.27 7.76 20.06
N PHE A 525 -12.54 7.34 21.07
CA PHE A 525 -11.76 8.21 21.94
C PHE A 525 -10.28 8.01 21.66
N TYR A 526 -9.51 9.08 21.62
CA TYR A 526 -8.05 9.02 21.52
C TYR A 526 -7.38 9.92 22.58
N LEU A 527 -6.21 9.49 22.99
CA LEU A 527 -5.29 10.26 23.83
C LEU A 527 -3.88 10.04 23.27
N SER A 528 -3.18 11.12 22.98
CA SER A 528 -1.76 11.05 22.65
C SER A 528 -1.02 12.19 23.34
N GLY A 529 0.22 11.96 23.76
CA GLY A 529 1.02 13.02 24.34
C GLY A 529 2.34 12.58 24.93
N SER A 530 3.15 13.58 25.23
CA SER A 530 4.42 13.43 25.91
C SER A 530 4.60 14.51 26.98
N TRP A 531 5.27 14.15 28.04
CA TRP A 531 5.77 15.05 29.06
C TRP A 531 7.26 14.80 29.27
N SER A 532 8.05 15.85 29.35
CA SER A 532 9.51 15.78 29.54
C SER A 532 9.98 16.84 30.51
N ASP A 533 10.96 16.51 31.38
CA ASP A 533 11.74 17.46 32.14
C ASP A 533 13.24 17.29 31.87
N TYR A 534 14.01 18.31 32.18
CA TYR A 534 15.38 18.41 31.76
C TYR A 534 16.32 18.72 32.91
N TRP A 535 17.54 18.19 32.83
CA TRP A 535 18.62 18.67 33.70
C TRP A 535 19.07 20.07 33.20
N ALA A 536 19.43 20.93 34.10
CA ALA A 536 19.95 22.29 33.92
C ALA A 536 18.90 23.37 33.58
N SER A 537 17.88 23.14 32.79
CA SER A 537 16.94 24.20 32.41
C SER A 537 15.81 24.43 33.44
N GLY A 538 15.45 23.42 34.22
CA GLY A 538 14.30 23.47 35.12
C GLY A 538 12.94 23.63 34.44
N GLN A 539 12.92 23.58 33.11
CA GLN A 539 11.72 23.68 32.29
C GLN A 539 11.08 22.29 32.05
N ASN A 540 9.77 22.27 32.08
CA ASN A 540 8.99 21.11 31.70
C ASN A 540 8.30 21.39 30.37
N ARG A 541 8.33 20.38 29.46
CA ARG A 541 7.63 20.44 28.21
C ARG A 541 6.52 19.40 28.18
N SER A 542 5.32 19.82 27.83
CA SER A 542 4.19 18.90 27.71
C SER A 542 3.41 19.16 26.43
N ASN A 543 3.22 18.11 25.66
CA ASN A 543 2.36 18.11 24.50
C ASN A 543 1.35 16.98 24.65
N TYR A 544 0.06 17.28 24.58
CA TYR A 544 -0.96 16.24 24.54
C TYR A 544 -2.15 16.65 23.69
N SER A 545 -2.79 15.65 23.13
CA SER A 545 -4.05 15.77 22.43
C SER A 545 -4.99 14.68 22.93
N ILE A 546 -6.19 15.07 23.32
CA ILE A 546 -7.25 14.17 23.73
C ILE A 546 -8.50 14.51 22.93
N GLY A 547 -9.19 13.52 22.40
CA GLY A 547 -10.39 13.78 21.65
C GLY A 547 -11.35 12.61 21.58
N TYR A 548 -12.55 12.96 21.20
CA TYR A 548 -13.64 12.02 20.94
C TYR A 548 -14.32 12.39 19.63
N SER A 549 -14.60 11.40 18.81
CA SER A 549 -15.34 11.56 17.55
C SER A 549 -16.42 10.50 17.39
N ASN A 550 -17.54 10.88 16.79
CA ASN A 550 -18.63 9.96 16.51
C ASN A 550 -19.38 10.37 15.22
N SER A 551 -19.93 9.37 14.55
CA SER A 551 -20.81 9.54 13.39
C SER A 551 -22.21 9.08 13.76
N ALA A 552 -23.16 10.03 13.80
CA ALA A 552 -24.57 9.80 14.04
C ALA A 552 -25.35 9.76 12.71
N SER A 553 -26.60 9.36 12.74
CA SER A 553 -27.47 9.33 11.55
C SER A 553 -27.68 10.70 10.87
N TRP A 554 -27.48 11.79 11.61
CA TRP A 554 -27.64 13.17 11.12
C TRP A 554 -26.32 13.80 10.66
N GLY A 555 -25.16 13.24 11.00
CA GLY A 555 -23.85 13.78 10.71
C GLY A 555 -22.78 13.29 11.67
N SER A 556 -21.60 13.89 11.64
CA SER A 556 -20.51 13.57 12.54
C SER A 556 -20.18 14.75 13.45
N TYR A 557 -19.63 14.45 14.61
CA TYR A 557 -19.13 15.44 15.54
C TYR A 557 -17.86 14.98 16.23
N SER A 558 -17.02 15.95 16.58
CA SER A 558 -15.83 15.69 17.38
C SER A 558 -15.58 16.78 18.40
N VAL A 559 -14.98 16.40 19.51
CA VAL A 559 -14.44 17.30 20.53
C VAL A 559 -13.01 16.90 20.80
N SER A 560 -12.09 17.85 20.82
CA SER A 560 -10.70 17.60 21.19
C SER A 560 -10.16 18.75 22.03
N ALA A 561 -9.24 18.41 22.94
CA ALA A 561 -8.44 19.36 23.70
C ALA A 561 -6.96 19.06 23.41
N GLN A 562 -6.20 20.12 23.20
CA GLN A 562 -4.79 20.05 22.88
C GLN A 562 -4.00 21.02 23.77
N ARG A 563 -2.85 20.57 24.23
CA ARG A 563 -1.79 21.43 24.77
C ARG A 563 -0.57 21.29 23.88
N SER A 564 0.00 22.39 23.48
CA SER A 564 1.28 22.44 22.77
C SER A 564 2.24 23.36 23.52
N TRP A 565 3.53 23.12 23.30
CA TRP A 565 4.61 23.97 23.77
C TRP A 565 5.14 24.77 22.59
N ASN A 566 5.44 26.07 22.78
CA ASN A 566 6.07 26.91 21.79
C ASN A 566 7.59 27.06 22.04
N GLU A 567 8.32 27.65 21.09
CA GLU A 567 9.76 27.84 21.18
C GLU A 567 10.17 28.78 22.34
N ASP A 568 9.29 29.69 22.76
CA ASP A 568 9.51 30.62 23.87
C ASP A 568 9.33 29.96 25.26
N GLY A 569 8.87 28.70 25.31
CA GLY A 569 8.63 27.94 26.52
C GLY A 569 7.24 28.11 27.09
N ASP A 570 6.37 28.85 26.41
CA ASP A 570 4.98 29.03 26.80
C ASP A 570 4.11 27.87 26.32
N THR A 571 3.04 27.57 27.05
CA THR A 571 2.04 26.57 26.67
C THR A 571 0.83 27.21 26.02
N ASP A 572 0.41 26.60 24.90
CA ASP A 572 -0.84 26.95 24.24
C ASP A 572 -1.86 25.81 24.46
N ASP A 573 -2.94 26.16 25.16
CA ASP A 573 -4.05 25.25 25.42
C ASP A 573 -5.22 25.61 24.53
N SER A 574 -5.80 24.62 23.88
CA SER A 574 -6.97 24.84 23.00
C SER A 574 -7.96 23.69 23.09
N VAL A 575 -9.23 24.04 22.93
CA VAL A 575 -10.33 23.08 22.78
C VAL A 575 -11.00 23.32 21.44
N TYR A 576 -11.30 22.25 20.74
CA TYR A 576 -11.97 22.24 19.46
C TYR A 576 -13.27 21.45 19.55
N LEU A 577 -14.31 21.96 18.92
CA LEU A 577 -15.58 21.30 18.72
C LEU A 577 -15.94 21.40 17.26
N SER A 578 -16.22 20.29 16.60
CA SER A 578 -16.62 20.27 15.19
C SER A 578 -17.89 19.48 14.97
N PHE A 579 -18.68 19.93 14.01
CA PHE A 579 -19.87 19.27 13.51
C PHE A 579 -19.84 19.26 11.99
N THR A 580 -20.12 18.12 11.38
CA THR A 580 -20.26 17.97 9.93
C THR A 580 -21.65 17.42 9.66
N ILE A 581 -22.45 18.13 8.89
CA ILE A 581 -23.82 17.75 8.54
C ILE A 581 -23.90 17.60 7.03
N PRO A 582 -24.22 16.40 6.50
CA PRO A 582 -24.51 16.23 5.09
C PRO A 582 -25.74 17.04 4.68
N ILE A 583 -25.65 17.79 3.57
CA ILE A 583 -26.73 18.69 3.11
C ILE A 583 -27.98 17.88 2.76
N GLU A 584 -27.85 16.67 2.23
CA GLU A 584 -28.96 15.76 1.97
C GLU A 584 -29.79 15.43 3.22
N LYS A 585 -29.15 15.30 4.38
CA LYS A 585 -29.83 15.09 5.67
C LYS A 585 -30.56 16.36 6.15
N LEU A 586 -29.97 17.51 5.87
CA LEU A 586 -30.59 18.80 6.21
C LEU A 586 -31.82 19.08 5.35
N LEU A 587 -31.78 18.73 4.07
CA LEU A 587 -32.87 18.96 3.11
C LEU A 587 -33.92 17.84 3.10
N GLY A 588 -33.65 16.70 3.79
CA GLY A 588 -34.54 15.54 3.82
C GLY A 588 -34.69 14.84 2.46
N THR A 589 -33.72 14.96 1.60
CA THR A 589 -33.70 14.34 0.28
C THR A 589 -32.73 13.14 0.27
N GLU A 590 -33.14 12.02 -0.38
CA GLU A 590 -32.24 10.86 -0.59
C GLU A 590 -31.41 10.98 -1.89
N GLN A 591 -31.70 11.98 -2.72
CA GLN A 591 -30.97 12.20 -3.96
C GLN A 591 -29.71 13.04 -3.68
N ARG A 592 -28.55 12.55 -4.11
CA ARG A 592 -27.31 13.33 -4.16
C ARG A 592 -27.57 14.62 -4.94
N THR A 593 -27.47 15.74 -4.26
CA THR A 593 -27.50 17.05 -4.93
C THR A 593 -26.13 17.32 -5.52
N SER A 594 -26.06 17.64 -6.81
CA SER A 594 -24.85 18.21 -7.40
C SER A 594 -24.53 19.53 -6.69
N GLY A 595 -23.27 19.74 -6.36
CA GLY A 595 -22.82 20.95 -5.68
C GLY A 595 -22.28 20.71 -4.29
N PHE A 596 -22.58 21.58 -3.34
CA PHE A 596 -22.12 21.42 -1.96
C PHE A 596 -22.83 20.25 -1.28
N GLN A 597 -22.05 19.43 -0.56
CA GLN A 597 -22.52 18.17 0.00
C GLN A 597 -22.51 18.13 1.52
N SER A 598 -21.66 18.94 2.16
CA SER A 598 -21.64 19.08 3.61
C SER A 598 -21.57 20.52 4.08
N ILE A 599 -22.02 20.73 5.29
CA ILE A 599 -21.77 21.93 6.08
C ILE A 599 -20.99 21.52 7.30
N ASP A 600 -19.84 22.15 7.48
CA ASP A 600 -18.92 21.89 8.57
C ASP A 600 -18.86 23.13 9.45
N THR A 601 -19.06 22.95 10.74
CA THR A 601 -18.98 24.03 11.73
C THR A 601 -17.94 23.66 12.77
N GLN A 602 -16.99 24.55 12.99
CA GLN A 602 -15.92 24.36 13.95
C GLN A 602 -15.85 25.54 14.90
N MET A 603 -15.66 25.22 16.16
CA MET A 603 -15.45 26.20 17.24
C MET A 603 -14.16 25.86 17.94
N SER A 604 -13.34 26.85 18.24
CA SER A 604 -12.15 26.68 19.07
C SER A 604 -12.04 27.78 20.13
N SER A 605 -11.38 27.44 21.24
CA SER A 605 -11.11 28.36 22.34
C SER A 605 -9.78 28.01 22.98
N ASP A 606 -8.98 29.04 23.29
CA ASP A 606 -7.75 28.90 24.10
C ASP A 606 -7.97 29.16 25.59
N PHE A 607 -9.21 29.44 26.01
CA PHE A 607 -9.58 29.84 27.35
C PHE A 607 -8.85 31.11 27.88
N LYS A 608 -8.01 31.74 27.04
CA LYS A 608 -7.31 33.00 27.35
C LYS A 608 -8.01 34.22 26.75
N GLY A 609 -9.08 33.97 25.99
CA GLY A 609 -9.93 35.01 25.40
C GLY A 609 -9.86 35.02 23.85
N ASN A 610 -9.18 34.08 23.24
CA ASN A 610 -9.23 33.88 21.81
C ASN A 610 -10.24 32.76 21.52
N ASN A 611 -11.28 33.09 20.78
CA ASN A 611 -12.33 32.16 20.40
C ASN A 611 -12.56 32.29 18.91
N GLN A 612 -12.73 31.19 18.25
CA GLN A 612 -12.97 31.18 16.80
C GLN A 612 -14.18 30.32 16.46
N LEU A 613 -14.99 30.83 15.56
CA LEU A 613 -16.06 30.11 14.90
C LEU A 613 -15.76 30.08 13.41
N ASN A 614 -15.78 28.91 12.84
CA ASN A 614 -15.59 28.67 11.42
C ASN A 614 -16.77 27.87 10.85
N VAL A 615 -17.28 28.27 9.71
CA VAL A 615 -18.31 27.55 8.98
C VAL A 615 -17.81 27.36 7.55
N SER A 616 -17.81 26.14 7.08
CA SER A 616 -17.46 25.80 5.72
C SER A 616 -18.51 24.93 5.06
N SER A 617 -18.57 25.00 3.75
CA SER A 617 -19.35 24.07 2.94
C SER A 617 -18.46 23.51 1.86
N SER A 618 -18.47 22.19 1.73
CA SER A 618 -17.62 21.48 0.79
C SER A 618 -18.43 20.61 -0.17
N GLY A 619 -17.84 20.33 -1.30
CA GLY A 619 -18.42 19.50 -2.34
C GLY A 619 -17.39 18.97 -3.31
N TYR A 620 -17.83 18.03 -4.15
CA TYR A 620 -17.03 17.49 -5.25
C TYR A 620 -17.90 17.27 -6.48
N SER A 621 -17.27 17.26 -7.65
CA SER A 621 -17.94 16.98 -8.92
C SER A 621 -18.39 15.52 -9.01
N ASP A 622 -19.34 15.22 -9.89
CA ASP A 622 -19.91 13.88 -10.07
C ASP A 622 -18.84 12.81 -10.37
N ASN A 623 -17.77 13.19 -11.06
CA ASN A 623 -16.63 12.32 -11.35
C ASN A 623 -15.55 12.35 -10.29
N ALA A 624 -15.77 13.03 -9.15
CA ALA A 624 -14.85 13.21 -8.03
C ALA A 624 -13.48 13.84 -8.37
N ARG A 625 -13.32 14.39 -9.59
CA ARG A 625 -12.06 15.02 -10.02
C ARG A 625 -11.87 16.44 -9.52
N VAL A 626 -12.96 17.14 -9.23
CA VAL A 626 -12.93 18.49 -8.67
C VAL A 626 -13.48 18.44 -7.27
N SER A 627 -12.72 18.86 -6.27
CA SER A 627 -13.21 19.15 -4.93
C SER A 627 -13.12 20.64 -4.66
N TYR A 628 -14.06 21.17 -3.90
CA TYR A 628 -14.09 22.60 -3.58
C TYR A 628 -14.74 22.85 -2.24
N SER A 629 -14.32 23.93 -1.58
CA SER A 629 -14.96 24.41 -0.37
C SER A 629 -14.98 25.95 -0.32
N VAL A 630 -15.97 26.47 0.36
CA VAL A 630 -16.07 27.89 0.74
C VAL A 630 -16.18 27.94 2.25
N ASN A 631 -15.42 28.80 2.87
CA ASN A 631 -15.37 28.93 4.32
C ASN A 631 -15.43 30.39 4.75
N THR A 632 -16.04 30.61 5.90
CA THR A 632 -16.08 31.91 6.57
C THR A 632 -15.96 31.70 8.07
N GLY A 633 -15.36 32.65 8.73
CA GLY A 633 -15.16 32.56 10.17
C GLY A 633 -15.04 33.89 10.88
N TYR A 634 -15.15 33.82 12.18
CA TYR A 634 -15.02 34.95 13.08
C TYR A 634 -14.12 34.57 14.24
N THR A 635 -13.10 35.37 14.47
CA THR A 635 -12.14 35.19 15.56
C THR A 635 -12.24 36.37 16.53
N MET A 636 -12.60 36.08 17.78
CA MET A 636 -12.52 37.02 18.88
C MET A 636 -11.10 36.96 19.46
N ASN A 637 -10.45 38.10 19.57
CA ASN A 637 -9.09 38.21 20.08
C ASN A 637 -9.08 39.15 21.31
N LYS A 638 -8.61 38.63 22.45
CA LYS A 638 -8.49 39.44 23.67
C LYS A 638 -7.45 40.56 23.54
N ALA A 639 -6.38 40.34 22.84
CA ALA A 639 -5.23 41.24 22.74
C ALA A 639 -5.23 42.14 21.49
N SER A 640 -6.09 41.84 20.49
CA SER A 640 -6.17 42.55 19.24
C SER A 640 -7.63 42.76 18.80
N LYS A 641 -7.86 43.36 17.62
CA LYS A 641 -9.20 43.46 17.06
C LYS A 641 -9.72 42.08 16.66
N ASP A 642 -11.02 41.92 16.80
CA ASP A 642 -11.71 40.77 16.26
C ASP A 642 -11.56 40.70 14.73
N LEU A 643 -11.39 39.52 14.23
CA LEU A 643 -11.21 39.27 12.80
C LEU A 643 -12.34 38.42 12.25
N SER A 644 -12.84 38.80 11.08
CA SER A 644 -13.66 37.92 10.25
C SER A 644 -12.90 37.61 8.98
N TYR A 645 -13.11 36.43 8.44
CA TYR A 645 -12.50 36.01 7.20
C TYR A 645 -13.50 35.29 6.31
N VAL A 646 -13.17 35.31 5.03
CA VAL A 646 -13.82 34.50 4.00
C VAL A 646 -12.73 33.85 3.15
N GLY A 647 -12.94 32.61 2.78
CA GLY A 647 -11.97 31.86 1.95
C GLY A 647 -12.64 30.85 1.05
N GLY A 648 -11.87 30.36 0.11
CA GLY A 648 -12.25 29.30 -0.80
C GLY A 648 -11.06 28.42 -1.13
N TYR A 649 -11.33 27.17 -1.39
CA TYR A 649 -10.37 26.17 -1.83
C TYR A 649 -10.98 25.39 -2.98
N ALA A 650 -10.15 25.05 -3.97
CA ALA A 650 -10.51 24.11 -5.02
C ALA A 650 -9.29 23.25 -5.39
N SER A 651 -9.55 21.98 -5.67
CA SER A 651 -8.55 21.08 -6.24
C SER A 651 -9.10 20.34 -7.44
N TYR A 652 -8.21 20.06 -8.36
CA TYR A 652 -8.50 19.29 -9.57
C TYR A 652 -7.50 18.16 -9.71
N GLU A 653 -8.01 16.93 -9.76
CA GLU A 653 -7.21 15.73 -10.04
C GLU A 653 -7.25 15.41 -11.54
N SER A 654 -6.10 15.43 -12.17
CA SER A 654 -5.89 15.04 -13.55
C SER A 654 -5.11 13.72 -13.63
N PRO A 655 -5.11 13.04 -14.77
CA PRO A 655 -4.24 11.87 -14.98
C PRO A 655 -2.72 12.17 -14.86
N TRP A 656 -2.34 13.43 -14.85
CA TRP A 656 -0.93 13.87 -14.86
C TRP A 656 -0.46 14.45 -13.53
N GLY A 657 -1.35 14.61 -12.58
CA GLY A 657 -1.08 15.19 -11.27
C GLY A 657 -2.28 15.93 -10.73
N SER A 658 -2.16 16.42 -9.51
CA SER A 658 -3.17 17.26 -8.86
C SER A 658 -2.80 18.74 -8.94
N LEU A 659 -3.81 19.60 -8.94
CA LEU A 659 -3.66 21.05 -8.85
C LEU A 659 -4.66 21.56 -7.82
N ALA A 660 -4.18 22.26 -6.80
CA ALA A 660 -5.05 22.84 -5.79
C ALA A 660 -4.71 24.31 -5.56
N GLY A 661 -5.73 25.09 -5.21
CA GLY A 661 -5.56 26.50 -4.89
C GLY A 661 -6.48 26.94 -3.77
N SER A 662 -6.00 27.87 -2.96
CA SER A 662 -6.82 28.52 -1.95
C SER A 662 -6.67 30.04 -2.00
N VAL A 663 -7.74 30.72 -1.62
CA VAL A 663 -7.74 32.17 -1.43
C VAL A 663 -8.44 32.49 -0.11
N SER A 664 -7.95 33.47 0.64
CA SER A 664 -8.65 34.01 1.79
C SER A 664 -8.41 35.51 1.95
N ALA A 665 -9.37 36.19 2.57
CA ALA A 665 -9.30 37.60 2.90
C ALA A 665 -9.90 37.81 4.29
N ASN A 666 -9.21 38.63 5.10
CA ASN A 666 -9.59 38.97 6.45
C ASN A 666 -10.05 40.41 6.56
N SER A 667 -10.83 40.73 7.58
CA SER A 667 -11.37 42.08 7.84
C SER A 667 -10.29 43.13 8.21
N ASP A 668 -9.09 42.71 8.53
CA ASP A 668 -7.92 43.58 8.77
C ASP A 668 -7.15 43.90 7.50
N ASN A 669 -7.66 43.53 6.30
CA ASN A 669 -7.04 43.59 4.99
C ASN A 669 -5.92 42.59 4.75
N SER A 670 -5.76 41.60 5.62
CA SER A 670 -4.87 40.49 5.33
C SER A 670 -5.45 39.63 4.21
N ARG A 671 -4.59 39.16 3.33
CA ARG A 671 -4.94 38.31 2.17
C ARG A 671 -3.98 37.17 2.04
N GLN A 672 -4.48 36.04 1.61
CA GLN A 672 -3.68 34.84 1.34
C GLN A 672 -4.11 34.23 0.02
N VAL A 673 -3.12 33.76 -0.73
CA VAL A 673 -3.30 32.93 -1.93
C VAL A 673 -2.30 31.79 -1.87
N SER A 674 -2.76 30.56 -2.05
CA SER A 674 -1.85 29.43 -2.27
C SER A 674 -2.19 28.70 -3.58
N LEU A 675 -1.16 28.14 -4.18
CA LEU A 675 -1.27 27.25 -5.33
C LEU A 675 -0.33 26.07 -5.11
N SER A 676 -0.87 24.88 -5.17
CA SER A 676 -0.08 23.66 -5.05
C SER A 676 -0.34 22.72 -6.22
N THR A 677 0.70 21.98 -6.59
CA THR A 677 0.59 20.90 -7.57
C THR A 677 1.53 19.79 -7.17
N ASP A 678 1.07 18.58 -7.32
CA ASP A 678 1.83 17.36 -7.08
C ASP A 678 1.56 16.33 -8.16
N GLY A 679 2.49 15.37 -8.28
CA GLY A 679 2.42 14.31 -9.26
C GLY A 679 3.77 13.67 -9.48
N GLY A 680 3.82 12.82 -10.49
CA GLY A 680 5.06 12.13 -10.85
C GLY A 680 5.09 11.68 -12.30
N PHE A 681 6.22 11.14 -12.69
CA PHE A 681 6.35 10.48 -13.97
C PHE A 681 7.41 9.37 -13.93
N VAL A 682 7.25 8.40 -14.80
CA VAL A 682 8.18 7.29 -14.99
C VAL A 682 8.61 7.27 -16.46
N LEU A 683 9.92 7.31 -16.68
CA LEU A 683 10.54 7.10 -17.98
C LEU A 683 10.97 5.64 -18.10
N HIS A 684 10.44 4.95 -19.09
CA HIS A 684 10.69 3.52 -19.35
C HIS A 684 10.82 3.25 -20.85
N SER A 685 11.01 1.99 -21.24
CA SER A 685 11.21 1.62 -22.65
C SER A 685 10.05 2.02 -23.59
N GLY A 686 8.84 2.13 -23.06
CA GLY A 686 7.64 2.58 -23.80
C GLY A 686 7.49 4.10 -23.88
N GLY A 687 8.32 4.89 -23.20
CA GLY A 687 8.26 6.34 -23.19
C GLY A 687 8.13 6.96 -21.81
N LEU A 688 7.56 8.15 -21.74
CA LEU A 688 7.29 8.90 -20.50
C LEU A 688 5.81 8.76 -20.12
N THR A 689 5.55 8.17 -18.96
CA THR A 689 4.20 8.02 -18.42
C THR A 689 4.04 8.83 -17.15
N PHE A 690 3.00 9.65 -17.09
CA PHE A 690 2.69 10.47 -15.94
C PHE A 690 1.89 9.70 -14.90
N SER A 691 2.00 10.13 -13.65
CA SER A 691 1.22 9.65 -12.51
C SER A 691 0.51 10.83 -11.85
N ASN A 692 -0.75 10.66 -11.53
CA ASN A 692 -1.48 11.63 -10.70
C ASN A 692 -1.06 11.55 -9.22
N ASP A 693 -0.49 10.41 -8.79
CA ASP A 693 0.02 10.24 -7.44
C ASP A 693 1.48 10.70 -7.37
N SER A 694 1.81 11.41 -6.31
CA SER A 694 3.19 11.57 -5.89
C SER A 694 3.68 10.28 -5.23
N PHE A 695 4.95 9.98 -5.39
CA PHE A 695 5.57 8.80 -4.79
C PHE A 695 6.89 9.16 -4.09
N SER A 696 7.20 8.42 -3.04
CA SER A 696 8.43 8.56 -2.28
C SER A 696 9.60 7.82 -2.93
N ASP A 697 10.80 8.06 -2.43
CA ASP A 697 12.01 7.37 -2.86
C ASP A 697 12.01 5.85 -2.55
N SER A 698 11.17 5.42 -1.60
CA SER A 698 11.02 4.02 -1.18
C SER A 698 9.86 3.30 -1.86
N ASP A 699 9.01 3.99 -2.61
CA ASP A 699 7.81 3.40 -3.21
C ASP A 699 8.15 2.41 -4.32
N THR A 700 7.30 1.41 -4.42
CA THR A 700 7.33 0.39 -5.45
C THR A 700 6.19 0.63 -6.42
N LEU A 701 6.52 0.71 -7.70
CA LEU A 701 5.62 1.17 -8.75
C LEU A 701 5.30 0.05 -9.75
N ALA A 702 4.18 0.18 -10.46
CA ALA A 702 3.94 -0.55 -11.69
C ALA A 702 3.69 0.40 -12.85
N VAL A 703 4.31 0.12 -13.98
CA VAL A 703 3.91 0.63 -15.29
C VAL A 703 2.96 -0.39 -15.90
N VAL A 704 1.77 0.06 -16.21
CA VAL A 704 0.71 -0.75 -16.80
C VAL A 704 0.60 -0.41 -18.27
N GLN A 705 0.66 -1.41 -19.15
CA GLN A 705 0.43 -1.27 -20.56
C GLN A 705 -0.92 -1.88 -20.92
N ALA A 706 -1.76 -1.13 -21.63
CA ALA A 706 -3.05 -1.58 -22.17
C ALA A 706 -3.37 -0.74 -23.43
N PRO A 707 -2.87 -1.13 -24.60
CA PRO A 707 -3.03 -0.36 -25.84
C PRO A 707 -4.50 -0.19 -26.21
N GLY A 708 -4.91 1.04 -26.51
CA GLY A 708 -6.31 1.37 -26.87
C GLY A 708 -7.28 1.51 -25.69
N ALA A 709 -6.88 1.11 -24.49
CA ALA A 709 -7.71 1.24 -23.28
C ALA A 709 -7.55 2.62 -22.60
N GLN A 710 -7.43 3.70 -23.38
CA GLN A 710 -7.31 5.05 -22.85
C GLN A 710 -8.48 5.37 -21.90
N GLY A 711 -8.17 5.84 -20.69
CA GLY A 711 -9.16 6.16 -19.66
C GLY A 711 -9.50 5.01 -18.71
N ALA A 712 -9.07 3.76 -19.01
CA ALA A 712 -9.24 2.65 -18.09
C ALA A 712 -8.57 2.95 -16.74
N ARG A 713 -9.28 2.71 -15.64
CA ARG A 713 -8.77 2.96 -14.30
C ARG A 713 -7.95 1.78 -13.80
N ILE A 714 -6.81 2.08 -13.16
CA ILE A 714 -5.94 1.08 -12.57
C ILE A 714 -6.34 0.88 -11.11
N ASN A 715 -6.58 -0.36 -10.70
CA ASN A 715 -6.94 -0.75 -9.33
C ASN A 715 -8.15 0.01 -8.75
N TYR A 716 -9.10 0.43 -9.60
CA TYR A 716 -10.25 1.26 -9.21
C TYR A 716 -9.85 2.62 -8.58
N GLY A 717 -8.58 3.00 -8.73
CA GLY A 717 -8.04 4.27 -8.27
C GLY A 717 -8.22 5.42 -9.26
N ASN A 718 -7.51 6.51 -9.02
CA ASN A 718 -7.52 7.70 -9.88
C ASN A 718 -6.53 7.60 -11.04
N SER A 719 -5.56 6.68 -10.96
CA SER A 719 -4.61 6.43 -12.05
C SER A 719 -5.31 5.80 -13.25
N THR A 720 -5.06 6.32 -14.43
CA THR A 720 -5.70 5.87 -15.68
C THR A 720 -4.68 5.61 -16.78
N ILE A 721 -5.07 4.77 -17.73
CA ILE A 721 -4.29 4.55 -18.95
C ILE A 721 -4.35 5.80 -19.82
N ASP A 722 -3.20 6.28 -20.27
CA ASP A 722 -3.07 7.45 -21.14
C ASP A 722 -3.35 7.13 -22.62
N ARG A 723 -3.23 8.16 -23.46
CA ARG A 723 -3.45 8.02 -24.92
C ARG A 723 -2.42 7.14 -25.64
N TRP A 724 -1.30 6.85 -25.00
CA TRP A 724 -0.26 5.96 -25.55
C TRP A 724 -0.40 4.53 -25.05
N GLY A 725 -1.43 4.27 -24.24
CA GLY A 725 -1.71 2.95 -23.69
C GLY A 725 -0.92 2.63 -22.42
N TYR A 726 -0.40 3.62 -21.69
CA TYR A 726 0.35 3.42 -20.47
C TYR A 726 -0.30 4.13 -19.28
N GLY A 727 -0.08 3.57 -18.09
CA GLY A 727 -0.43 4.20 -16.82
C GLY A 727 0.53 3.79 -15.74
N VAL A 728 0.59 4.55 -14.65
CA VAL A 728 1.43 4.26 -13.50
C VAL A 728 0.55 4.11 -12.26
N THR A 729 0.81 3.11 -11.47
CA THR A 729 0.24 2.97 -10.12
C THR A 729 1.36 2.83 -9.10
N SER A 730 1.16 3.44 -7.94
CA SER A 730 2.07 3.46 -6.80
C SER A 730 1.61 2.52 -5.69
N ALA A 731 2.34 2.50 -4.59
CA ALA A 731 1.99 1.81 -3.35
C ALA A 731 1.86 0.28 -3.46
N LEU A 732 2.63 -0.35 -4.36
CA LEU A 732 2.74 -1.80 -4.36
C LEU A 732 3.50 -2.28 -3.12
N SER A 733 3.02 -3.38 -2.54
CA SER A 733 3.66 -4.02 -1.39
C SER A 733 4.88 -4.83 -1.84
N PRO A 734 6.12 -4.44 -1.47
CA PRO A 734 7.29 -5.19 -1.86
C PRO A 734 7.32 -6.58 -1.22
N TYR A 735 7.84 -7.57 -1.95
CA TYR A 735 7.97 -8.98 -1.56
C TYR A 735 6.64 -9.72 -1.35
N HIS A 736 5.54 -9.12 -1.75
CA HIS A 736 4.19 -9.70 -1.69
C HIS A 736 3.57 -9.76 -3.08
N GLU A 737 2.59 -10.61 -3.24
CA GLU A 737 1.77 -10.61 -4.44
C GLU A 737 0.92 -9.35 -4.49
N ASN A 738 1.02 -8.63 -5.60
CA ASN A 738 0.20 -7.46 -5.90
C ASN A 738 -0.66 -7.78 -7.11
N ARG A 739 -1.96 -7.68 -6.95
CA ARG A 739 -2.89 -7.82 -8.04
C ARG A 739 -3.13 -6.43 -8.65
N ILE A 740 -2.76 -6.28 -9.91
CA ILE A 740 -3.01 -5.08 -10.69
C ILE A 740 -4.21 -5.36 -11.58
N ALA A 741 -5.28 -4.59 -11.45
CA ALA A 741 -6.52 -4.77 -12.19
C ALA A 741 -6.83 -3.53 -13.04
N LEU A 742 -7.48 -3.73 -14.18
CA LEU A 742 -8.00 -2.65 -15.02
C LEU A 742 -9.53 -2.65 -15.00
N ASP A 743 -10.11 -1.50 -14.75
CA ASP A 743 -11.54 -1.24 -14.88
C ASP A 743 -11.80 -0.54 -16.22
N ILE A 744 -12.55 -1.24 -17.09
CA ILE A 744 -12.90 -0.78 -18.42
C ILE A 744 -14.37 -0.38 -18.55
N ASN A 745 -15.15 -0.39 -17.46
CA ASN A 745 -16.59 -0.19 -17.50
C ASN A 745 -17.00 1.19 -18.04
N ASP A 746 -16.15 2.20 -17.87
CA ASP A 746 -16.40 3.58 -18.28
C ASP A 746 -15.67 3.97 -19.58
N LEU A 747 -15.15 3.02 -20.35
CA LEU A 747 -14.46 3.32 -21.60
C LEU A 747 -15.46 3.64 -22.71
N GLU A 748 -15.20 4.73 -23.43
CA GLU A 748 -15.97 5.12 -24.64
C GLU A 748 -15.64 4.24 -25.85
N ASN A 749 -14.53 3.55 -25.85
CA ASN A 749 -14.04 2.72 -26.96
C ASN A 749 -14.38 1.25 -26.72
N ASP A 750 -14.68 0.54 -27.83
CA ASP A 750 -14.89 -0.90 -27.84
C ASP A 750 -13.52 -1.62 -27.69
N VAL A 751 -13.08 -1.78 -26.46
CA VAL A 751 -11.84 -2.47 -26.10
C VAL A 751 -12.17 -3.61 -25.14
N GLU A 752 -11.72 -4.79 -25.47
CA GLU A 752 -11.75 -5.96 -24.61
C GLU A 752 -10.36 -6.27 -24.06
N LEU A 753 -10.29 -6.61 -22.80
CA LEU A 753 -9.07 -7.16 -22.17
C LEU A 753 -9.11 -8.67 -22.26
N LYS A 754 -8.01 -9.31 -22.68
CA LYS A 754 -7.86 -10.77 -22.57
C LYS A 754 -7.75 -11.21 -21.10
N SER A 755 -7.17 -10.39 -20.25
CA SER A 755 -7.13 -10.55 -18.79
C SER A 755 -7.47 -9.24 -18.12
N THR A 756 -8.28 -9.28 -17.04
CA THR A 756 -8.65 -8.10 -16.25
C THR A 756 -7.69 -7.84 -15.10
N SER A 757 -6.75 -8.75 -14.84
CA SER A 757 -5.78 -8.59 -13.77
C SER A 757 -4.44 -9.25 -14.12
N ALA A 758 -3.35 -8.65 -13.64
CA ALA A 758 -2.01 -9.20 -13.64
C ALA A 758 -1.50 -9.28 -12.20
N VAL A 759 -0.61 -10.23 -11.93
CA VAL A 759 0.02 -10.40 -10.62
C VAL A 759 1.50 -10.08 -10.75
N ALA A 760 2.02 -9.27 -9.82
CA ALA A 760 3.44 -8.93 -9.73
C ALA A 760 3.94 -9.09 -8.30
N VAL A 761 5.19 -9.52 -8.15
CA VAL A 761 5.88 -9.66 -6.85
C VAL A 761 7.12 -8.77 -6.85
N PRO A 762 6.97 -7.48 -6.65
CA PRO A 762 8.05 -6.53 -6.77
C PRO A 762 9.03 -6.60 -5.60
N ARG A 763 10.31 -6.35 -5.87
CA ARG A 763 11.30 -6.01 -4.84
C ARG A 763 11.13 -4.56 -4.42
N GLN A 764 11.61 -4.21 -3.23
CA GLN A 764 11.58 -2.83 -2.72
C GLN A 764 12.08 -1.81 -3.76
N GLY A 765 11.28 -0.79 -3.99
CA GLY A 765 11.60 0.31 -4.90
C GLY A 765 11.73 -0.10 -6.38
N SER A 766 11.26 -1.29 -6.77
CA SER A 766 11.23 -1.70 -8.17
C SER A 766 10.10 -1.01 -8.94
N VAL A 767 10.24 -0.96 -10.25
CA VAL A 767 9.18 -0.59 -11.19
C VAL A 767 8.85 -1.84 -11.98
N VAL A 768 7.75 -2.51 -11.64
CA VAL A 768 7.31 -3.70 -12.38
C VAL A 768 6.50 -3.31 -13.60
N PHE A 769 6.40 -4.23 -14.56
CA PHE A 769 5.67 -4.01 -15.81
C PHE A 769 4.50 -4.99 -15.89
N ALA A 770 3.29 -4.44 -15.99
CA ALA A 770 2.07 -5.22 -16.15
C ALA A 770 1.52 -4.99 -17.55
N ASP A 771 1.57 -6.04 -18.38
CA ASP A 771 1.08 -6.00 -19.75
C ASP A 771 -0.31 -6.62 -19.85
N PHE A 772 -1.26 -5.83 -20.33
CA PHE A 772 -2.62 -6.27 -20.60
C PHE A 772 -2.84 -6.31 -22.11
N GLU A 773 -2.92 -7.52 -22.64
CA GLU A 773 -3.29 -7.70 -24.02
C GLU A 773 -4.73 -7.24 -24.26
N THR A 774 -4.88 -6.32 -25.19
CA THR A 774 -6.17 -5.72 -25.55
C THR A 774 -6.57 -6.14 -26.96
N VAL A 775 -7.86 -6.34 -27.16
CA VAL A 775 -8.46 -6.49 -28.48
C VAL A 775 -9.26 -5.23 -28.76
N GLN A 776 -8.84 -4.48 -29.77
CA GLN A 776 -9.54 -3.28 -30.22
C GLN A 776 -10.57 -3.64 -31.28
N GLY A 777 -11.75 -3.03 -31.21
CA GLY A 777 -12.85 -3.25 -32.12
C GLY A 777 -14.11 -3.73 -31.39
N GLN A 778 -15.22 -3.72 -32.12
CA GLN A 778 -16.50 -4.10 -31.55
C GLN A 778 -16.68 -5.61 -31.50
N SER A 779 -17.41 -6.07 -30.48
CA SER A 779 -17.87 -7.44 -30.46
C SER A 779 -19.18 -7.59 -31.27
N ALA A 780 -19.34 -8.69 -31.98
CA ALA A 780 -20.54 -8.97 -32.74
C ALA A 780 -21.01 -10.41 -32.62
N ILE A 781 -22.33 -10.56 -32.66
CA ILE A 781 -22.99 -11.83 -32.90
C ILE A 781 -23.30 -11.91 -34.39
N MET A 782 -22.62 -12.79 -35.08
CA MET A 782 -22.77 -12.97 -36.52
C MET A 782 -23.62 -14.21 -36.82
N ASN A 783 -24.66 -14.07 -37.62
CA ASN A 783 -25.41 -15.18 -38.20
C ASN A 783 -24.89 -15.50 -39.58
N ILE A 784 -24.11 -16.58 -39.70
CA ILE A 784 -23.32 -16.92 -40.90
C ILE A 784 -23.88 -18.16 -41.57
N THR A 785 -24.13 -18.05 -42.84
CA THR A 785 -24.58 -19.16 -43.68
C THR A 785 -23.62 -19.38 -44.84
N ARG A 786 -23.42 -20.63 -45.23
CA ARG A 786 -22.67 -21.00 -46.45
C ARG A 786 -23.41 -20.56 -47.70
N SER A 787 -22.69 -20.36 -48.80
CA SER A 787 -23.27 -20.01 -50.09
C SER A 787 -24.25 -21.07 -50.65
N ASP A 788 -24.15 -22.34 -50.19
CA ASP A 788 -25.08 -23.42 -50.47
C ASP A 788 -26.30 -23.47 -49.59
N GLY A 789 -26.48 -22.50 -48.67
CA GLY A 789 -27.62 -22.42 -47.79
C GLY A 789 -27.47 -23.24 -46.50
N LYS A 790 -26.40 -23.99 -46.29
CA LYS A 790 -26.14 -24.76 -45.08
C LYS A 790 -25.51 -23.82 -43.98
N ASN A 791 -25.69 -24.20 -42.75
CA ASN A 791 -24.98 -23.53 -41.65
C ASN A 791 -23.48 -23.89 -41.66
N ILE A 792 -22.65 -22.99 -41.18
CA ILE A 792 -21.26 -23.30 -40.88
C ILE A 792 -21.22 -24.32 -39.74
N PRO A 793 -20.33 -25.32 -39.77
CA PRO A 793 -20.22 -26.31 -38.69
C PRO A 793 -19.89 -25.69 -37.35
N PHE A 794 -20.42 -26.32 -36.28
CA PHE A 794 -20.09 -25.98 -34.92
C PHE A 794 -18.59 -26.08 -34.66
N ALA A 795 -18.07 -25.17 -33.84
CA ALA A 795 -16.65 -25.03 -33.47
C ALA A 795 -15.70 -24.72 -34.66
N ALA A 796 -16.22 -24.23 -35.79
CA ALA A 796 -15.36 -23.70 -36.84
C ALA A 796 -14.67 -22.39 -36.34
N ASP A 797 -13.38 -22.28 -36.56
CA ASP A 797 -12.59 -21.10 -36.18
C ASP A 797 -12.79 -19.96 -37.17
N ILE A 798 -12.92 -18.75 -36.64
CA ILE A 798 -13.06 -17.51 -37.42
C ILE A 798 -11.78 -16.69 -37.30
N TYR A 799 -11.22 -16.29 -38.40
CA TYR A 799 -9.99 -15.53 -38.52
C TYR A 799 -10.25 -14.15 -39.11
N ASP A 800 -9.52 -13.15 -38.63
CA ASP A 800 -9.44 -11.82 -39.24
C ASP A 800 -8.57 -11.86 -40.55
N GLU A 801 -8.41 -10.68 -41.17
CA GLU A 801 -7.56 -10.53 -42.36
C GLU A 801 -6.06 -10.73 -42.06
N GLN A 802 -5.64 -10.59 -40.81
CA GLN A 802 -4.28 -10.79 -40.33
C GLN A 802 -3.99 -12.25 -39.95
N GLY A 803 -5.02 -13.10 -39.91
CA GLY A 803 -4.92 -14.51 -39.56
C GLY A 803 -5.02 -14.83 -38.09
N ASN A 804 -5.46 -13.88 -37.24
CA ASN A 804 -5.73 -14.11 -35.85
C ASN A 804 -7.12 -14.73 -35.66
N VAL A 805 -7.27 -15.64 -34.70
CA VAL A 805 -8.57 -16.19 -34.30
C VAL A 805 -9.35 -15.13 -33.57
N ILE A 806 -10.50 -14.69 -34.10
CA ILE A 806 -11.37 -13.67 -33.51
C ILE A 806 -12.68 -14.24 -32.96
N GLY A 807 -12.93 -15.52 -33.10
CA GLY A 807 -14.11 -16.19 -32.57
C GLY A 807 -14.32 -17.59 -33.13
N ASN A 808 -15.41 -18.22 -32.67
CA ASN A 808 -15.80 -19.55 -33.11
C ASN A 808 -17.27 -19.58 -33.48
N VAL A 809 -17.65 -20.50 -34.32
CA VAL A 809 -19.03 -20.72 -34.73
C VAL A 809 -19.73 -21.60 -33.72
N GLY A 810 -20.81 -21.12 -33.15
CA GLY A 810 -21.72 -21.84 -32.27
C GLY A 810 -22.79 -22.61 -33.03
N GLN A 811 -23.87 -22.93 -32.35
CA GLN A 811 -24.98 -23.66 -32.95
C GLN A 811 -25.72 -22.82 -34.01
N GLY A 812 -26.23 -23.48 -35.06
CA GLY A 812 -27.05 -22.85 -36.09
C GLY A 812 -26.33 -21.86 -37.00
N GLY A 813 -24.96 -21.82 -37.00
CA GLY A 813 -24.18 -20.84 -37.73
C GLY A 813 -24.07 -19.49 -37.06
N GLN A 814 -24.45 -19.38 -35.79
CA GLN A 814 -24.27 -18.20 -35.01
C GLN A 814 -22.86 -18.16 -34.46
N ALA A 815 -22.19 -17.07 -34.57
CA ALA A 815 -20.81 -16.89 -34.08
C ALA A 815 -20.70 -15.63 -33.25
N PHE A 816 -19.97 -15.70 -32.16
CA PHE A 816 -19.52 -14.53 -31.41
C PHE A 816 -18.09 -14.19 -31.83
N VAL A 817 -17.89 -13.00 -32.33
CA VAL A 817 -16.60 -12.51 -32.80
C VAL A 817 -16.22 -11.20 -32.09
N ARG A 818 -14.92 -10.98 -31.95
CA ARG A 818 -14.35 -9.85 -31.25
C ARG A 818 -13.39 -9.08 -32.13
N GLY A 819 -13.22 -7.78 -31.85
CA GLY A 819 -12.23 -6.98 -32.54
C GLY A 819 -12.56 -6.68 -33.99
N ILE A 820 -13.86 -6.61 -34.36
CA ILE A 820 -14.25 -6.31 -35.75
C ILE A 820 -14.36 -4.79 -35.97
N GLU A 821 -13.98 -4.39 -37.17
CA GLU A 821 -14.18 -3.02 -37.68
C GLU A 821 -15.59 -2.82 -38.24
N GLN A 822 -15.89 -1.61 -38.75
CA GLN A 822 -17.20 -1.32 -39.34
C GLN A 822 -17.51 -2.17 -40.56
N GLN A 823 -16.50 -2.61 -41.30
CA GLN A 823 -16.59 -3.54 -42.42
C GLN A 823 -15.29 -4.31 -42.58
N GLY A 824 -15.34 -5.53 -43.08
CA GLY A 824 -14.14 -6.34 -43.26
C GLY A 824 -14.45 -7.72 -43.83
N ASN A 825 -13.40 -8.50 -43.97
CA ASN A 825 -13.48 -9.88 -44.38
C ASN A 825 -13.06 -10.80 -43.25
N ILE A 826 -13.76 -11.90 -43.07
CA ILE A 826 -13.41 -12.97 -42.14
C ILE A 826 -13.25 -14.27 -42.90
N SER A 827 -12.27 -15.07 -42.49
CA SER A 827 -12.01 -16.41 -43.01
C SER A 827 -12.45 -17.44 -41.95
N ILE A 828 -13.25 -18.39 -42.33
CA ILE A 828 -13.78 -19.42 -41.43
C ILE A 828 -13.20 -20.78 -41.87
N LYS A 829 -12.65 -21.54 -40.92
CA LYS A 829 -11.98 -22.81 -41.20
C LYS A 829 -12.56 -23.92 -40.33
N TRP A 830 -12.75 -25.10 -40.93
CA TRP A 830 -13.21 -26.29 -40.24
C TRP A 830 -12.71 -27.57 -40.92
N LEU A 831 -12.93 -28.71 -40.34
CA LEU A 831 -12.67 -30.00 -40.93
C LEU A 831 -14.01 -30.61 -41.43
N GLU A 832 -14.10 -30.99 -42.70
CA GLU A 832 -15.24 -31.72 -43.25
C GLU A 832 -14.70 -33.03 -43.79
N GLU A 833 -15.17 -34.16 -43.28
CA GLU A 833 -14.67 -35.50 -43.60
C GLU A 833 -13.13 -35.62 -43.50
N SER A 834 -12.53 -35.05 -42.43
CA SER A 834 -11.07 -35.00 -42.22
C SER A 834 -10.29 -34.18 -43.24
N LYS A 835 -10.94 -33.38 -44.05
CA LYS A 835 -10.30 -32.46 -44.99
C LYS A 835 -10.48 -31.03 -44.51
N PRO A 836 -9.44 -30.20 -44.53
CA PRO A 836 -9.57 -28.81 -44.20
C PRO A 836 -10.41 -28.07 -45.25
N VAL A 837 -11.44 -27.37 -44.81
CA VAL A 837 -12.31 -26.54 -45.66
C VAL A 837 -12.26 -25.12 -45.10
N SER A 838 -12.26 -24.15 -46.00
CA SER A 838 -12.30 -22.74 -45.65
C SER A 838 -13.34 -22.00 -46.48
N CYS A 839 -13.92 -20.95 -45.88
CA CYS A 839 -14.76 -20.01 -46.60
C CYS A 839 -14.44 -18.58 -46.23
N LEU A 840 -14.71 -17.65 -47.14
CA LEU A 840 -14.52 -16.22 -46.94
C LEU A 840 -15.87 -15.53 -46.87
N ALA A 841 -16.08 -14.69 -45.87
CA ALA A 841 -17.28 -13.91 -45.69
C ALA A 841 -16.95 -12.43 -45.55
N HIS A 842 -17.74 -11.58 -46.21
CA HIS A 842 -17.66 -10.13 -46.02
C HIS A 842 -18.78 -9.69 -45.11
N TYR A 843 -18.49 -8.78 -44.17
CA TYR A 843 -19.45 -8.17 -43.27
C TYR A 843 -19.38 -6.65 -43.37
N GLN A 844 -20.52 -6.00 -43.15
CA GLN A 844 -20.65 -4.56 -43.05
C GLN A 844 -21.70 -4.24 -42.00
N GLN A 845 -21.37 -3.35 -41.09
CA GLN A 845 -22.32 -2.85 -40.08
C GLN A 845 -23.28 -1.88 -40.74
N SER A 846 -24.57 -2.01 -40.43
CA SER A 846 -25.56 -0.96 -40.78
C SER A 846 -25.58 0.08 -39.63
N SER A 847 -25.93 1.32 -39.99
CA SER A 847 -26.13 2.40 -39.01
C SER A 847 -27.27 2.14 -38.00
N GLU A 848 -28.12 1.15 -38.28
CA GLU A 848 -29.25 0.72 -37.45
C GLU A 848 -29.06 -0.70 -36.90
N ALA A 849 -27.80 -1.16 -36.71
CA ALA A 849 -27.54 -2.50 -36.19
C ALA A 849 -28.14 -2.67 -34.78
N GLU A 850 -28.91 -3.75 -34.63
CA GLU A 850 -29.47 -4.14 -33.33
C GLU A 850 -28.32 -4.48 -32.37
N LYS A 851 -28.41 -4.01 -31.14
CA LYS A 851 -27.44 -4.29 -30.10
C LYS A 851 -28.05 -5.15 -28.99
N ILE A 852 -27.34 -6.18 -28.58
CA ILE A 852 -27.62 -6.92 -27.34
C ILE A 852 -26.44 -6.71 -26.41
N ALA A 853 -26.67 -6.07 -25.29
CA ALA A 853 -25.63 -5.57 -24.38
C ALA A 853 -24.65 -4.66 -25.14
N GLN A 854 -23.37 -5.01 -25.19
CA GLN A 854 -22.33 -4.26 -25.90
C GLN A 854 -22.03 -4.81 -27.32
N SER A 855 -22.67 -5.93 -27.70
CA SER A 855 -22.40 -6.60 -28.98
C SER A 855 -23.44 -6.22 -30.05
N ILE A 856 -22.97 -6.01 -31.26
CA ILE A 856 -23.84 -5.78 -32.41
C ILE A 856 -24.28 -7.11 -33.02
N ILE A 857 -25.50 -7.14 -33.60
CA ILE A 857 -26.01 -8.29 -34.31
C ILE A 857 -25.86 -8.07 -35.82
N LEU A 858 -25.10 -8.95 -36.47
CA LEU A 858 -24.90 -8.96 -37.91
C LEU A 858 -25.59 -10.16 -38.51
N ASN A 859 -26.70 -9.91 -39.22
CA ASN A 859 -27.51 -10.94 -39.85
C ASN A 859 -27.18 -11.09 -41.37
N GLY A 860 -27.39 -12.28 -41.86
CA GLY A 860 -27.36 -12.53 -43.30
C GLY A 860 -25.96 -12.60 -43.95
N ILE A 861 -24.93 -12.82 -43.12
CA ILE A 861 -23.56 -12.97 -43.58
C ILE A 861 -23.44 -14.30 -44.39
N ARG A 862 -23.00 -14.18 -45.64
CA ARG A 862 -22.80 -15.34 -46.53
C ARG A 862 -21.31 -15.64 -46.68
N CYS A 863 -20.94 -16.89 -46.37
CA CYS A 863 -19.58 -17.38 -46.51
C CYS A 863 -19.43 -18.17 -47.84
N GLN A 864 -18.49 -17.75 -48.66
CA GLN A 864 -18.15 -18.40 -49.94
C GLN A 864 -17.01 -19.40 -49.71
N ILE A 865 -17.26 -20.67 -50.04
CA ILE A 865 -16.27 -21.76 -49.91
C ILE A 865 -15.15 -21.51 -50.94
N GLN A 866 -13.92 -21.60 -50.43
CA GLN A 866 -12.69 -21.46 -51.25
C GLN A 866 -12.18 -22.82 -51.71
#